data_f3979de031b65e60133074016ee42fdd
#
_entry.id   f3979de031b65e60133074016ee42fdd
#
_cell.length_a   1.000
_cell.length_b   1.000
_cell.length_c   1.000
_cell.angle_alpha   90.00
_cell.angle_beta   90.00
_cell.angle_gamma   90.00
#
_symmetry.space_group_name_H-M   'P 1'
#
loop_
_entity.id
_entity.type
_entity.pdbx_description
1 polymer ?
#
loop_
_entity_poly.entity_id
_entity_poly.type
_entity_poly.pdbx_seq_one_letter_code
_entity_poly.pdbx_strand_id
1 'polypeptide(L)'
;MLCFSIDFNLSGCYTKYSRGKWGVPQNFGGRFFKMYQVVKRNGEVSDFTLTRISDAIMKAFVATEIEYSNDIIDLLALRVTADFQSKVKDGQIHVEDIQDSVEKVLEQTGYVEVAKAYILYRKQREKMRVMKSTILDYKDVVNSYVKVEDWRVKENSTVTYSVGGLILSNSGAVTANYWLSEIYDEEIAEAHRNADIHIHDLSMLTGYCAGWSLKQLITEGLGGIPGKITSAPAKHLSVLCNQMVNFLGIMQNEWAGAQAFSSFDTYLAPFVKADNLTYPEVKKCIEAFVYGVNTPSRWGTQAPFSNITLDWTVPNDLAELPCIVGGKPQDFCYKDCKKEMDMINKAFIETMIEGDANGRGFQYPIPTYSITRDFDWSETENNKLLFEMTSKYGTPYFSNYVNSDMEPSDVRSMCCRLRLDLRELRKKSGGFFGSGESTGSVGVVTINMPRIAYLSTNKDDFYKRLNRLMDIAARSLKVKRGVITKLLDEGLYPYTKRYLGTFDNHFSTIGLIGMNEVGLNANWLRADLTDKRTQEFTKEVLNHMRNRLSDYQEMYGDLYNLEATPAESTTYRLAKHDKKKWPAIKTAGKPGDTPYYTNSSHLPVDYTSDIFDALDIQDDLQTLYTSGTVFHAFLGEKLPDWKAAANLVKTIADNYKLPYYTLSPTYSICKNHGYLAGEKKICPICGAETEVYSRITGYYRPVKNWNDGKAQEYVNRTTYDLERSSLKRPVSTVVKISSEDDEVMVNADLAKNMSYLFTTKTCPNCKLAKEILQGTDYILIDAEENAELVEKYGVMQAPTLVVIENGAANKYVNVSNIKKYVESRKGVLV
;
A
#
# COMPACT_ATOMS: atom_id res chain seq x y z
N MET A 1 31.84 -29.85 17.08
CA MET A 1 32.80 -30.63 16.30
C MET A 1 32.33 -32.06 16.28
N LEU A 2 31.69 -32.44 15.20
CA LEU A 2 31.64 -33.80 14.70
C LEU A 2 30.77 -33.72 13.39
N CYS A 3 31.50 -33.66 12.28
CA CYS A 3 30.98 -33.84 10.95
C CYS A 3 30.55 -35.29 10.74
N PHE A 4 29.33 -35.50 10.30
CA PHE A 4 28.99 -36.73 9.60
C PHE A 4 28.48 -36.36 8.19
N SER A 5 29.43 -36.52 7.25
CA SER A 5 29.13 -36.62 5.84
C SER A 5 28.64 -38.04 5.56
N ILE A 6 27.43 -38.17 5.05
CA ILE A 6 26.99 -39.44 4.47
C ILE A 6 26.68 -39.18 2.99
N ASP A 7 27.65 -39.51 2.16
CA ASP A 7 27.51 -39.76 0.74
C ASP A 7 26.66 -41.03 0.53
N PHE A 8 25.51 -40.91 -0.11
CA PHE A 8 24.77 -42.05 -0.64
C PHE A 8 24.86 -42.07 -2.17
N ASN A 9 25.87 -42.81 -2.61
CA ASN A 9 25.97 -43.27 -3.98
C ASN A 9 25.12 -44.53 -4.13
N LEU A 10 24.01 -44.44 -4.88
CA LEU A 10 23.18 -45.60 -5.21
C LEU A 10 23.34 -45.96 -6.69
N SER A 11 24.40 -46.70 -6.95
CA SER A 11 24.45 -47.55 -8.18
C SER A 11 24.68 -49.01 -7.76
N GLY A 12 23.72 -49.83 -8.08
CA GLY A 12 23.94 -51.24 -8.34
C GLY A 12 23.77 -52.23 -7.21
N CYS A 13 22.66 -52.92 -7.17
CA CYS A 13 22.60 -54.35 -6.97
C CYS A 13 21.23 -54.90 -7.45
N TYR A 14 21.18 -55.30 -8.68
CA TYR A 14 20.16 -56.25 -9.17
C TYR A 14 20.68 -57.64 -8.86
N THR A 15 19.99 -58.35 -7.95
CA THR A 15 20.06 -59.79 -7.90
C THR A 15 18.70 -60.40 -8.35
N LYS A 16 18.79 -61.13 -9.44
CA LYS A 16 17.74 -61.98 -9.94
C LYS A 16 17.33 -63.03 -8.88
N TYR A 17 16.05 -63.14 -8.65
CA TYR A 17 15.46 -64.43 -8.24
C TYR A 17 14.34 -64.82 -9.18
N SER A 18 14.45 -66.02 -9.68
CA SER A 18 13.68 -66.64 -10.74
C SER A 18 12.37 -67.29 -10.21
N ARG A 19 11.33 -67.06 -10.99
CA ARG A 19 10.22 -67.99 -11.38
C ARG A 19 9.73 -69.01 -10.34
N GLY A 20 8.53 -68.76 -9.86
CA GLY A 20 7.57 -69.79 -9.48
C GLY A 20 6.19 -69.47 -10.09
N LYS A 21 5.81 -70.25 -11.09
CA LYS A 21 4.47 -70.28 -11.70
C LYS A 21 3.50 -70.85 -10.67
N TRP A 22 2.44 -70.07 -10.34
CA TRP A 22 1.20 -70.66 -9.84
C TRP A 22 0.03 -70.24 -10.73
N GLY A 23 -0.72 -71.25 -11.20
CA GLY A 23 -1.78 -71.08 -12.14
C GLY A 23 -2.99 -70.31 -11.59
N VAL A 24 -3.57 -69.59 -12.47
CA VAL A 24 -4.85 -68.86 -12.29
C VAL A 24 -5.99 -69.87 -12.30
N PRO A 25 -6.91 -69.90 -11.34
CA PRO A 25 -8.25 -70.45 -11.54
C PRO A 25 -9.08 -69.33 -12.22
N GLN A 26 -9.60 -69.66 -13.41
CA GLN A 26 -10.69 -68.94 -14.04
C GLN A 26 -11.98 -69.10 -13.25
N ASN A 27 -12.78 -68.00 -13.22
CA ASN A 27 -14.18 -67.90 -12.82
C ASN A 27 -14.50 -67.70 -11.33
N PHE A 28 -14.61 -66.46 -10.94
CA PHE A 28 -15.71 -65.99 -10.08
C PHE A 28 -16.17 -64.59 -10.51
N GLY A 29 -17.48 -64.44 -10.57
CA GLY A 29 -18.33 -63.43 -11.16
C GLY A 29 -17.91 -61.94 -10.94
N GLY A 30 -18.18 -61.17 -11.95
CA GLY A 30 -17.85 -59.76 -12.09
C GLY A 30 -18.29 -58.89 -10.90
N ARG A 31 -17.31 -58.40 -10.20
CA ARG A 31 -17.32 -57.07 -9.59
C ARG A 31 -16.18 -56.31 -10.18
N PHE A 32 -16.50 -55.27 -10.99
CA PHE A 32 -15.54 -54.29 -11.47
C PHE A 32 -14.85 -53.69 -10.26
N PHE A 33 -13.61 -54.03 -9.99
CA PHE A 33 -12.75 -53.22 -9.13
C PHE A 33 -12.60 -51.90 -9.85
N LYS A 34 -13.29 -50.85 -9.39
CA LYS A 34 -13.05 -49.49 -9.80
C LYS A 34 -11.60 -49.16 -9.46
N MET A 35 -10.73 -49.06 -10.47
CA MET A 35 -9.37 -48.58 -10.28
C MET A 35 -9.47 -47.10 -9.91
N TYR A 36 -9.03 -46.77 -8.71
CA TYR A 36 -8.95 -45.38 -8.28
C TYR A 36 -7.75 -44.71 -8.95
N GLN A 37 -7.93 -43.43 -9.29
CA GLN A 37 -6.82 -42.57 -9.73
C GLN A 37 -6.45 -41.59 -8.63
N VAL A 38 -5.15 -41.34 -8.47
CA VAL A 38 -4.62 -40.41 -7.50
C VAL A 38 -4.25 -39.09 -8.20
N VAL A 39 -4.91 -38.01 -7.78
CA VAL A 39 -4.55 -36.67 -8.21
C VAL A 39 -3.37 -36.20 -7.35
N LYS A 40 -2.21 -36.04 -7.96
CA LYS A 40 -1.02 -35.49 -7.31
C LYS A 40 -1.18 -34.00 -7.04
N ARG A 41 -0.34 -33.44 -6.16
CA ARG A 41 -0.34 -32.00 -5.80
C ARG A 41 -0.16 -31.05 -6.98
N ASN A 42 0.54 -31.50 -8.02
CA ASN A 42 0.75 -30.74 -9.28
C ASN A 42 -0.40 -30.88 -10.30
N GLY A 43 -1.50 -31.56 -9.89
CA GLY A 43 -2.65 -31.82 -10.78
C GLY A 43 -2.46 -33.04 -11.71
N GLU A 44 -1.30 -33.71 -11.73
CA GLU A 44 -1.07 -34.91 -12.52
C GLU A 44 -1.85 -36.09 -11.94
N VAL A 45 -2.48 -36.86 -12.81
CA VAL A 45 -3.25 -38.06 -12.42
C VAL A 45 -2.41 -39.30 -12.63
N SER A 46 -2.39 -40.19 -11.64
CA SER A 46 -1.68 -41.46 -11.71
C SER A 46 -2.55 -42.61 -11.12
N ASP A 47 -2.31 -43.81 -11.57
CA ASP A 47 -3.03 -44.96 -11.02
C ASP A 47 -2.71 -45.21 -9.54
N PHE A 48 -3.73 -45.58 -8.79
CA PHE A 48 -3.60 -45.94 -7.38
C PHE A 48 -2.84 -47.26 -7.22
N THR A 49 -1.90 -47.27 -6.27
CA THR A 49 -1.09 -48.46 -5.96
C THR A 49 -0.98 -48.62 -4.44
N LEU A 50 -1.53 -49.66 -3.88
CA LEU A 50 -1.55 -49.96 -2.44
C LEU A 50 -0.14 -50.03 -1.84
N THR A 51 0.83 -50.58 -2.59
CA THR A 51 2.22 -50.74 -2.16
C THR A 51 2.88 -49.42 -1.81
N ARG A 52 2.44 -48.29 -2.40
CA ARG A 52 2.97 -46.94 -2.02
C ARG A 52 2.57 -46.56 -0.61
N ILE A 53 1.39 -46.97 -0.15
CA ILE A 53 0.92 -46.75 1.21
C ILE A 53 1.70 -47.66 2.16
N SER A 54 1.82 -48.96 1.84
CA SER A 54 2.60 -49.94 2.61
C SER A 54 4.04 -49.49 2.80
N ASP A 55 4.70 -49.05 1.71
CA ASP A 55 6.07 -48.54 1.74
C ASP A 55 6.25 -47.29 2.62
N ALA A 56 5.25 -46.38 2.59
CA ALA A 56 5.29 -45.17 3.39
C ALA A 56 5.11 -45.46 4.89
N ILE A 57 4.20 -46.34 5.24
CA ILE A 57 3.97 -46.81 6.62
C ILE A 57 5.20 -47.57 7.13
N MET A 58 5.74 -48.48 6.35
CA MET A 58 6.93 -49.27 6.70
C MET A 58 8.12 -48.36 7.03
N LYS A 59 8.35 -47.31 6.24
CA LYS A 59 9.41 -46.30 6.49
C LYS A 59 9.20 -45.57 7.82
N ALA A 60 7.97 -45.29 8.20
CA ALA A 60 7.67 -44.67 9.48
C ALA A 60 7.94 -45.61 10.67
N PHE A 61 7.63 -46.91 10.53
CA PHE A 61 8.01 -47.93 11.53
C PHE A 61 9.51 -48.07 11.67
N VAL A 62 10.25 -48.13 10.57
CA VAL A 62 11.72 -48.21 10.58
C VAL A 62 12.32 -47.00 11.27
N ALA A 63 11.77 -45.78 11.04
CA ALA A 63 12.26 -44.54 11.65
C ALA A 63 12.02 -44.47 13.15
N THR A 64 11.09 -45.26 13.71
CA THR A 64 10.80 -45.32 15.16
C THR A 64 11.36 -46.55 15.85
N GLU A 65 12.09 -47.42 15.12
CA GLU A 65 12.67 -48.65 15.64
C GLU A 65 11.63 -49.58 16.30
N ILE A 66 10.34 -49.41 15.96
CA ILE A 66 9.26 -50.26 16.46
C ILE A 66 9.19 -51.54 15.59
N GLU A 67 9.21 -52.70 16.24
CA GLU A 67 9.07 -53.98 15.55
C GLU A 67 7.73 -54.09 14.78
N TYR A 68 7.78 -54.57 13.56
CA TYR A 68 6.61 -54.79 12.70
C TYR A 68 6.72 -56.09 11.89
N SER A 69 5.61 -56.61 11.48
CA SER A 69 5.53 -57.69 10.45
C SER A 69 4.94 -57.09 9.17
N ASN A 70 5.24 -57.72 8.03
CA ASN A 70 4.64 -57.33 6.75
C ASN A 70 3.12 -57.42 6.78
N ASP A 71 2.53 -58.38 7.49
CA ASP A 71 1.11 -58.53 7.64
C ASP A 71 0.47 -57.35 8.35
N ILE A 72 1.13 -56.76 9.37
CA ILE A 72 0.66 -55.55 10.06
C ILE A 72 0.70 -54.34 9.11
N ILE A 73 1.77 -54.16 8.35
CA ILE A 73 1.89 -53.08 7.35
C ILE A 73 0.78 -53.16 6.29
N ASP A 74 0.54 -54.39 5.76
CA ASP A 74 -0.51 -54.61 4.74
C ASP A 74 -1.91 -54.40 5.31
N LEU A 75 -2.17 -54.83 6.55
CA LEU A 75 -3.41 -54.55 7.26
C LEU A 75 -3.65 -53.05 7.47
N LEU A 76 -2.64 -52.31 7.89
CA LEU A 76 -2.72 -50.86 8.04
C LEU A 76 -2.97 -50.17 6.71
N ALA A 77 -2.31 -50.58 5.63
CA ALA A 77 -2.52 -50.03 4.29
C ALA A 77 -3.95 -50.28 3.76
N LEU A 78 -4.51 -51.48 4.05
CA LEU A 78 -5.90 -51.78 3.71
C LEU A 78 -6.87 -50.92 4.53
N ARG A 79 -6.63 -50.70 5.84
CA ARG A 79 -7.44 -49.81 6.68
C ARG A 79 -7.40 -48.36 6.19
N VAL A 80 -6.22 -47.84 5.77
CA VAL A 80 -6.11 -46.56 5.13
C VAL A 80 -6.96 -46.47 3.88
N THR A 81 -6.95 -47.51 3.04
CA THR A 81 -7.76 -47.55 1.83
C THR A 81 -9.25 -47.53 2.16
N ALA A 82 -9.68 -48.24 3.21
CA ALA A 82 -11.06 -48.20 3.67
C ALA A 82 -11.45 -46.80 4.25
N ASP A 83 -10.57 -46.13 4.96
CA ASP A 83 -10.84 -44.81 5.55
C ASP A 83 -11.06 -43.74 4.48
N PHE A 84 -10.20 -43.67 3.45
CA PHE A 84 -10.34 -42.64 2.41
C PHE A 84 -11.41 -42.98 1.35
N GLN A 85 -11.96 -44.20 1.33
CA GLN A 85 -12.92 -44.60 0.29
C GLN A 85 -14.12 -43.66 0.19
N SER A 86 -14.58 -43.09 1.31
CA SER A 86 -15.66 -42.09 1.36
C SER A 86 -15.30 -40.75 0.76
N LYS A 87 -14.01 -40.45 0.62
CA LYS A 87 -13.49 -39.20 0.05
C LYS A 87 -13.29 -39.29 -1.48
N VAL A 88 -13.42 -40.47 -2.08
CA VAL A 88 -13.24 -40.63 -3.53
C VAL A 88 -14.42 -40.01 -4.28
N LYS A 89 -14.14 -39.12 -5.21
CA LYS A 89 -15.10 -38.44 -6.09
C LYS A 89 -14.77 -38.80 -7.55
N ASP A 90 -15.76 -39.24 -8.30
CA ASP A 90 -15.61 -39.60 -9.72
C ASP A 90 -14.46 -40.57 -10.03
N GLY A 91 -14.15 -41.47 -9.09
CA GLY A 91 -13.05 -42.43 -9.20
C GLY A 91 -11.67 -41.83 -8.93
N GLN A 92 -11.59 -40.58 -8.48
CA GLN A 92 -10.35 -39.89 -8.17
C GLN A 92 -10.26 -39.53 -6.68
N ILE A 93 -9.03 -39.51 -6.15
CA ILE A 93 -8.71 -39.07 -4.78
C ILE A 93 -7.46 -38.24 -4.78
N HIS A 94 -7.45 -37.19 -3.96
CA HIS A 94 -6.27 -36.35 -3.81
C HIS A 94 -5.23 -37.02 -2.92
N VAL A 95 -3.95 -36.87 -3.25
CA VAL A 95 -2.85 -37.49 -2.49
C VAL A 95 -2.83 -37.05 -1.02
N GLU A 96 -3.27 -35.83 -0.71
CA GLU A 96 -3.36 -35.33 0.67
C GLU A 96 -4.40 -36.09 1.47
N ASP A 97 -5.57 -36.38 0.89
CA ASP A 97 -6.62 -37.17 1.57
C ASP A 97 -6.15 -38.57 1.93
N ILE A 98 -5.29 -39.17 1.09
CA ILE A 98 -4.65 -40.44 1.38
C ILE A 98 -3.70 -40.32 2.57
N GLN A 99 -2.88 -39.25 2.59
CA GLN A 99 -1.91 -39.02 3.66
C GLN A 99 -2.57 -38.72 5.01
N ASP A 100 -3.63 -37.91 5.01
CA ASP A 100 -4.44 -37.66 6.21
C ASP A 100 -5.07 -38.95 6.75
N SER A 101 -5.49 -39.83 5.86
CA SER A 101 -6.02 -41.15 6.25
C SER A 101 -4.93 -42.08 6.82
N VAL A 102 -3.67 -41.97 6.34
CA VAL A 102 -2.54 -42.72 6.94
C VAL A 102 -2.29 -42.23 8.36
N GLU A 103 -2.22 -40.91 8.59
CA GLU A 103 -2.02 -40.33 9.93
C GLU A 103 -3.12 -40.80 10.89
N LYS A 104 -4.39 -40.65 10.49
CA LYS A 104 -5.56 -41.04 11.26
C LYS A 104 -5.57 -42.51 11.63
N VAL A 105 -5.28 -43.40 10.68
CA VAL A 105 -5.28 -44.86 10.91
C VAL A 105 -4.17 -45.25 11.86
N LEU A 106 -2.97 -44.67 11.72
CA LEU A 106 -1.85 -44.94 12.63
C LEU A 106 -2.17 -44.51 14.07
N GLU A 107 -2.79 -43.34 14.25
CA GLU A 107 -3.24 -42.86 15.57
C GLU A 107 -4.33 -43.79 16.16
N GLN A 108 -5.35 -44.12 15.37
CA GLN A 108 -6.48 -44.96 15.81
C GLN A 108 -6.08 -46.41 16.14
N THR A 109 -5.00 -46.91 15.55
CA THR A 109 -4.50 -48.26 15.81
C THR A 109 -3.46 -48.32 16.94
N GLY A 110 -3.21 -47.17 17.62
CA GLY A 110 -2.33 -47.12 18.77
C GLY A 110 -0.84 -46.90 18.44
N TYR A 111 -0.50 -46.76 17.15
CA TYR A 111 0.90 -46.50 16.72
C TYR A 111 1.22 -44.98 16.72
N VAL A 112 1.02 -44.33 17.86
CA VAL A 112 1.12 -42.87 17.98
C VAL A 112 2.53 -42.35 17.64
N GLU A 113 3.58 -43.04 18.05
CA GLU A 113 4.95 -42.63 17.74
C GLU A 113 5.27 -42.80 16.25
N VAL A 114 4.74 -43.82 15.61
CA VAL A 114 4.86 -44.04 14.15
C VAL A 114 4.09 -42.96 13.39
N ALA A 115 2.89 -42.58 13.87
CA ALA A 115 2.13 -41.46 13.31
C ALA A 115 2.92 -40.17 13.39
N LYS A 116 3.52 -39.84 14.54
CA LYS A 116 4.39 -38.68 14.71
C LYS A 116 5.58 -38.68 13.73
N ALA A 117 6.26 -39.81 13.60
CA ALA A 117 7.37 -39.96 12.65
C ALA A 117 6.91 -39.79 11.20
N TYR A 118 5.73 -40.31 10.86
CA TYR A 118 5.13 -40.12 9.54
C TYR A 118 4.81 -38.64 9.24
N ILE A 119 4.20 -37.93 10.20
CA ILE A 119 3.90 -36.47 10.10
C ILE A 119 5.22 -35.66 9.93
N LEU A 120 6.23 -35.95 10.74
CA LEU A 120 7.54 -35.28 10.63
C LEU A 120 8.20 -35.53 9.27
N TYR A 121 8.14 -36.76 8.77
CA TYR A 121 8.64 -37.12 7.45
C TYR A 121 7.88 -36.41 6.35
N ARG A 122 6.54 -36.32 6.44
CA ARG A 122 5.67 -35.58 5.52
C ARG A 122 6.09 -34.09 5.46
N LYS A 123 6.25 -33.45 6.63
CA LYS A 123 6.74 -32.06 6.76
C LYS A 123 8.16 -31.86 6.21
N GLN A 124 9.07 -32.75 6.48
CA GLN A 124 10.42 -32.69 5.91
C GLN A 124 10.42 -32.83 4.39
N ARG A 125 9.64 -33.75 3.86
CA ARG A 125 9.45 -33.92 2.40
C ARG A 125 8.79 -32.72 1.75
N GLU A 126 7.87 -32.10 2.43
CA GLU A 126 7.26 -30.84 1.99
C GLU A 126 8.29 -29.72 1.98
N LYS A 127 9.06 -29.55 3.05
CA LYS A 127 10.17 -28.59 3.12
C LYS A 127 11.21 -28.82 2.03
N MET A 128 11.58 -30.06 1.76
CA MET A 128 12.50 -30.42 0.65
C MET A 128 11.90 -30.12 -0.74
N ARG A 129 10.60 -30.30 -0.93
CA ARG A 129 9.93 -29.94 -2.19
C ARG A 129 9.87 -28.42 -2.38
N VAL A 130 9.51 -27.68 -1.33
CA VAL A 130 9.54 -26.20 -1.33
C VAL A 130 10.95 -25.72 -1.65
N MET A 131 11.99 -26.26 -1.03
CA MET A 131 13.39 -25.94 -1.37
C MET A 131 13.73 -26.28 -2.81
N LYS A 132 13.28 -27.44 -3.32
CA LYS A 132 13.54 -27.84 -4.72
C LYS A 132 12.77 -26.98 -5.72
N SER A 133 11.52 -26.59 -5.41
CA SER A 133 10.76 -25.65 -6.23
C SER A 133 11.40 -24.26 -6.19
N THR A 134 11.88 -23.81 -5.02
CA THR A 134 12.60 -22.54 -4.86
C THR A 134 13.87 -22.48 -5.71
N ILE A 135 14.63 -23.58 -5.78
CA ILE A 135 15.83 -23.66 -6.63
C ILE A 135 15.45 -23.63 -8.12
N LEU A 136 14.37 -24.30 -8.52
CA LEU A 136 13.85 -24.25 -9.88
C LEU A 136 13.33 -22.85 -10.23
N ASP A 137 12.56 -22.25 -9.32
CA ASP A 137 12.06 -20.88 -9.47
C ASP A 137 13.20 -19.85 -9.55
N TYR A 138 14.31 -20.07 -8.81
CA TYR A 138 15.49 -19.21 -8.88
C TYR A 138 16.16 -19.25 -10.28
N LYS A 139 16.29 -20.43 -10.87
CA LYS A 139 16.80 -20.57 -12.23
C LYS A 139 15.90 -19.85 -13.24
N ASP A 140 14.59 -19.95 -13.07
CA ASP A 140 13.61 -19.30 -13.93
C ASP A 140 13.62 -17.77 -13.73
N VAL A 141 13.77 -17.29 -12.49
CA VAL A 141 13.96 -15.85 -12.19
C VAL A 141 15.21 -15.31 -12.88
N VAL A 142 16.35 -15.99 -12.78
CA VAL A 142 17.59 -15.57 -13.44
C VAL A 142 17.44 -15.59 -14.96
N ASN A 143 16.89 -16.65 -15.50
CA ASN A 143 16.73 -16.80 -16.96
C ASN A 143 15.74 -15.78 -17.53
N SER A 144 14.62 -15.53 -16.87
CA SER A 144 13.63 -14.55 -17.31
C SER A 144 14.19 -13.13 -17.26
N TYR A 145 14.98 -12.80 -16.24
CA TYR A 145 15.69 -11.52 -16.20
C TYR A 145 16.68 -11.37 -17.34
N VAL A 146 17.56 -12.38 -17.53
CA VAL A 146 18.61 -12.35 -18.56
C VAL A 146 18.02 -12.29 -19.97
N LYS A 147 16.88 -12.94 -20.21
CA LYS A 147 16.18 -12.92 -21.51
C LYS A 147 15.29 -11.68 -21.70
N VAL A 148 15.22 -10.78 -20.69
CA VAL A 148 14.32 -9.61 -20.71
C VAL A 148 12.84 -10.00 -20.89
N GLU A 149 12.49 -11.23 -20.51
CA GLU A 149 11.11 -11.76 -20.58
C GLU A 149 10.30 -11.38 -19.34
N ASP A 150 10.97 -11.06 -18.23
CA ASP A 150 10.31 -10.66 -16.99
C ASP A 150 9.77 -9.23 -17.11
N TRP A 151 8.44 -9.07 -17.06
CA TRP A 151 7.76 -7.78 -17.09
C TRP A 151 8.24 -6.83 -15.98
N ARG A 152 8.69 -7.36 -14.84
CA ARG A 152 9.26 -6.56 -13.73
C ARG A 152 10.53 -5.82 -14.14
N VAL A 153 11.29 -6.33 -15.07
CA VAL A 153 12.45 -5.65 -15.66
C VAL A 153 12.01 -4.43 -16.48
N LYS A 154 10.82 -4.53 -17.10
CA LYS A 154 10.20 -3.43 -17.85
C LYS A 154 9.45 -2.48 -16.91
N GLU A 155 8.80 -2.99 -15.88
CA GLU A 155 7.99 -2.22 -14.93
C GLU A 155 8.82 -1.22 -14.11
N ASN A 156 10.01 -1.61 -13.66
CA ASN A 156 10.91 -0.74 -12.91
C ASN A 156 11.83 0.06 -13.86
N SER A 157 11.31 1.16 -14.43
CA SER A 157 12.14 2.05 -15.28
C SER A 157 13.26 2.74 -14.50
N THR A 158 13.16 2.77 -13.17
CA THR A 158 14.24 3.24 -12.29
C THR A 158 15.33 2.19 -12.11
N VAL A 159 15.03 0.89 -12.39
CA VAL A 159 16.02 -0.19 -12.41
C VAL A 159 16.33 -0.51 -13.87
N THR A 160 17.46 -0.04 -14.35
CA THR A 160 17.94 -0.39 -15.69
C THR A 160 18.30 -1.88 -15.78
N TYR A 161 18.12 -2.48 -16.95
CA TYR A 161 18.65 -3.82 -17.23
C TYR A 161 20.17 -3.82 -17.05
N SER A 162 20.62 -4.41 -15.94
CA SER A 162 22.00 -4.31 -15.45
C SER A 162 22.34 -5.48 -14.53
N VAL A 163 23.63 -5.69 -14.28
CA VAL A 163 24.08 -6.66 -13.27
C VAL A 163 23.51 -6.35 -11.88
N GLY A 164 23.46 -5.08 -11.49
CA GLY A 164 22.84 -4.66 -10.22
C GLY A 164 21.35 -4.98 -10.16
N GLY A 165 20.61 -4.75 -11.26
CA GLY A 165 19.20 -5.12 -11.35
C GLY A 165 19.00 -6.63 -11.25
N LEU A 166 19.88 -7.44 -11.85
CA LEU A 166 19.87 -8.90 -11.68
C LEU A 166 20.08 -9.32 -10.23
N ILE A 167 21.03 -8.69 -9.53
CA ILE A 167 21.29 -8.97 -8.10
C ILE A 167 20.05 -8.65 -7.27
N LEU A 168 19.43 -7.48 -7.47
CA LEU A 168 18.22 -7.05 -6.75
C LEU A 168 17.04 -7.98 -7.03
N SER A 169 16.83 -8.39 -8.28
CA SER A 169 15.77 -9.33 -8.66
C SER A 169 15.94 -10.69 -7.97
N ASN A 170 17.16 -11.23 -7.97
CA ASN A 170 17.46 -12.50 -7.32
C ASN A 170 17.33 -12.42 -5.81
N SER A 171 17.91 -11.38 -5.18
CA SER A 171 17.81 -11.15 -3.75
C SER A 171 16.34 -10.97 -3.33
N GLY A 172 15.60 -10.22 -4.11
CA GLY A 172 14.16 -9.98 -3.85
C GLY A 172 13.33 -11.26 -3.90
N ALA A 173 13.57 -12.14 -4.85
CA ALA A 173 12.87 -13.42 -4.95
C ALA A 173 13.15 -14.34 -3.74
N VAL A 174 14.41 -14.40 -3.29
CA VAL A 174 14.79 -15.15 -2.09
C VAL A 174 14.13 -14.57 -0.85
N THR A 175 14.16 -13.24 -0.69
CA THR A 175 13.55 -12.56 0.45
C THR A 175 12.03 -12.74 0.49
N ALA A 176 11.35 -12.64 -0.65
CA ALA A 176 9.91 -12.88 -0.73
C ALA A 176 9.54 -14.32 -0.33
N ASN A 177 10.34 -15.29 -0.76
CA ASN A 177 10.13 -16.67 -0.33
C ASN A 177 10.34 -16.84 1.18
N TYR A 178 11.37 -16.19 1.76
CA TYR A 178 11.63 -16.21 3.20
C TYR A 178 10.45 -15.62 4.02
N TRP A 179 9.86 -14.51 3.59
CA TRP A 179 8.64 -13.97 4.20
C TRP A 179 7.51 -15.00 4.21
N LEU A 180 7.27 -15.66 3.06
CA LEU A 180 6.12 -16.53 2.86
C LEU A 180 6.31 -17.97 3.37
N SER A 181 7.54 -18.39 3.72
CA SER A 181 7.81 -19.75 4.19
C SER A 181 8.28 -19.83 5.63
N GLU A 182 8.94 -18.79 6.16
CA GLU A 182 9.58 -18.83 7.47
C GLU A 182 9.02 -17.79 8.44
N ILE A 183 8.50 -16.64 7.94
CA ILE A 183 8.02 -15.57 8.81
C ILE A 183 6.50 -15.61 8.98
N TYR A 184 5.76 -15.63 7.88
CA TYR A 184 4.30 -15.68 7.94
C TYR A 184 3.80 -17.09 8.18
N ASP A 185 2.69 -17.20 8.93
CA ASP A 185 1.97 -18.44 9.04
C ASP A 185 1.37 -18.87 7.68
N GLU A 186 0.96 -20.13 7.59
CA GLU A 186 0.46 -20.71 6.35
C GLU A 186 -0.80 -19.99 5.84
N GLU A 187 -1.71 -19.54 6.72
CA GLU A 187 -2.93 -18.84 6.32
C GLU A 187 -2.62 -17.50 5.65
N ILE A 188 -1.69 -16.72 6.19
CA ILE A 188 -1.24 -15.45 5.60
C ILE A 188 -0.54 -15.72 4.26
N ALA A 189 0.38 -16.69 4.24
CA ALA A 189 1.14 -17.01 3.04
C ALA A 189 0.24 -17.53 1.90
N GLU A 190 -0.73 -18.40 2.21
CA GLU A 190 -1.69 -18.90 1.24
C GLU A 190 -2.64 -17.81 0.75
N ALA A 191 -3.14 -16.94 1.61
CA ALA A 191 -3.98 -15.81 1.20
C ALA A 191 -3.25 -14.92 0.18
N HIS A 192 -1.94 -14.69 0.36
CA HIS A 192 -1.13 -13.98 -0.63
C HIS A 192 -0.92 -14.80 -1.91
N ARG A 193 -0.49 -16.08 -1.81
CA ARG A 193 -0.22 -16.95 -2.96
C ARG A 193 -1.47 -17.17 -3.81
N ASN A 194 -2.61 -17.37 -3.16
CA ASN A 194 -3.92 -17.56 -3.79
C ASN A 194 -4.55 -16.25 -4.31
N ALA A 195 -3.90 -15.10 -4.10
CA ALA A 195 -4.36 -13.79 -4.52
C ALA A 195 -5.69 -13.33 -3.86
N ASP A 196 -5.99 -13.80 -2.64
CA ASP A 196 -7.05 -13.24 -1.80
C ASP A 196 -6.65 -11.84 -1.30
N ILE A 197 -5.35 -11.70 -0.99
CA ILE A 197 -4.70 -10.45 -0.65
C ILE A 197 -3.40 -10.29 -1.44
N HIS A 198 -2.87 -9.06 -1.45
CA HIS A 198 -1.52 -8.79 -1.91
C HIS A 198 -0.72 -8.10 -0.80
N ILE A 199 0.30 -8.77 -0.29
CA ILE A 199 1.28 -8.18 0.62
C ILE A 199 2.34 -7.53 -0.25
N HIS A 200 2.54 -6.21 -0.07
CA HIS A 200 3.50 -5.44 -0.84
C HIS A 200 4.94 -5.60 -0.32
N ASP A 201 5.90 -5.37 -1.20
CA ASP A 201 7.34 -5.25 -0.89
C ASP A 201 7.97 -6.44 -0.16
N LEU A 202 7.54 -7.64 -0.50
CA LEU A 202 8.14 -8.86 0.03
C LEU A 202 9.60 -9.06 -0.41
N SER A 203 10.07 -8.28 -1.38
CA SER A 203 11.46 -8.33 -1.88
C SER A 203 12.50 -7.78 -0.89
N MET A 204 12.06 -7.12 0.18
CA MET A 204 12.94 -6.53 1.20
C MET A 204 12.45 -6.84 2.63
N LEU A 205 13.38 -7.05 3.55
CA LEU A 205 13.10 -7.20 4.99
C LEU A 205 13.13 -5.83 5.66
N THR A 206 12.18 -4.94 5.30
CA THR A 206 12.18 -3.57 5.81
C THR A 206 10.79 -2.93 5.74
N GLY A 207 10.69 -1.67 6.21
CA GLY A 207 9.49 -0.86 6.11
C GLY A 207 9.17 -0.45 4.68
N TYR A 208 7.93 0.03 4.46
CA TYR A 208 7.45 0.42 3.14
C TYR A 208 7.99 1.79 2.74
N CYS A 209 7.52 2.87 3.36
CA CYS A 209 7.95 4.23 3.02
C CYS A 209 8.03 5.13 4.26
N ALA A 210 8.84 6.19 4.18
CA ALA A 210 9.04 7.11 5.28
C ALA A 210 9.12 8.57 4.83
N GLY A 211 8.57 9.45 5.66
CA GLY A 211 8.90 10.87 5.69
C GLY A 211 10.00 11.13 6.70
N TRP A 212 10.85 12.04 6.38
CA TRP A 212 12.03 12.39 7.19
C TRP A 212 12.00 13.87 7.58
N SER A 213 12.40 14.16 8.79
CA SER A 213 12.52 15.55 9.25
C SER A 213 13.72 16.22 8.58
N LEU A 214 13.44 17.14 7.66
CA LEU A 214 14.47 17.99 7.07
C LEU A 214 15.09 18.90 8.13
N LYS A 215 14.27 19.34 9.10
CA LYS A 215 14.76 20.13 10.26
C LYS A 215 15.80 19.36 11.07
N GLN A 216 15.62 18.04 11.28
CA GLN A 216 16.59 17.21 11.99
C GLN A 216 17.91 17.12 11.21
N LEU A 217 17.84 16.89 9.88
CA LEU A 217 19.05 16.88 9.04
C LEU A 217 19.79 18.22 9.07
N ILE A 218 19.06 19.34 9.01
CA ILE A 218 19.63 20.71 9.10
C ILE A 218 20.28 20.96 10.47
N THR A 219 19.67 20.45 11.54
CA THR A 219 20.14 20.70 12.91
C THR A 219 21.34 19.80 13.29
N GLU A 220 21.34 18.55 12.85
CA GLU A 220 22.28 17.52 13.32
C GLU A 220 23.32 17.11 12.27
N GLY A 221 23.06 17.43 10.99
CA GLY A 221 23.92 17.01 9.87
C GLY A 221 23.66 15.56 9.45
N LEU A 222 24.51 15.03 8.57
CA LEU A 222 24.38 13.67 8.05
C LEU A 222 25.43 12.76 8.65
N GLY A 223 25.01 11.75 9.43
CA GLY A 223 25.89 10.76 10.04
C GLY A 223 25.55 10.45 11.50
N GLY A 224 26.57 10.35 12.33
CA GLY A 224 26.41 9.99 13.76
C GLY A 224 26.27 8.48 13.97
N ILE A 225 26.67 7.66 12.99
CA ILE A 225 26.68 6.20 13.06
C ILE A 225 28.11 5.73 13.28
N PRO A 226 28.38 4.88 14.30
CA PRO A 226 29.69 4.37 14.60
C PRO A 226 30.38 3.73 13.37
N GLY A 227 31.61 4.14 13.08
CA GLY A 227 32.37 3.60 11.94
C GLY A 227 31.97 4.13 10.55
N LYS A 228 31.06 5.11 10.46
CA LYS A 228 30.68 5.79 9.23
C LYS A 228 31.11 7.25 9.24
N ILE A 229 31.30 7.80 8.04
CA ILE A 229 31.62 9.23 7.88
C ILE A 229 30.45 10.07 8.38
N THR A 230 30.77 11.13 9.14
CA THR A 230 29.81 12.10 9.65
C THR A 230 30.05 13.48 9.03
N SER A 231 29.00 14.08 8.49
CA SER A 231 28.99 15.45 7.99
C SER A 231 28.28 16.35 9.00
N ALA A 232 28.94 17.41 9.42
CA ALA A 232 28.38 18.42 10.32
C ALA A 232 27.15 19.11 9.71
N PRO A 233 26.30 19.80 10.50
CA PRO A 233 25.22 20.61 10.01
C PRO A 233 25.64 21.54 8.88
N ALA A 234 24.88 21.53 7.79
CA ALA A 234 25.18 22.35 6.62
C ALA A 234 25.10 23.84 6.95
N LYS A 235 26.09 24.59 6.51
CA LYS A 235 26.09 26.07 6.62
C LYS A 235 25.67 26.74 5.32
N HIS A 236 25.80 26.05 4.20
CA HIS A 236 25.56 26.56 2.86
C HIS A 236 24.52 25.70 2.12
N LEU A 237 23.73 26.36 1.25
CA LEU A 237 22.68 25.68 0.48
C LEU A 237 23.22 24.49 -0.33
N SER A 238 24.38 24.66 -0.99
CA SER A 238 25.00 23.60 -1.78
C SER A 238 25.37 22.36 -0.95
N VAL A 239 25.81 22.56 0.29
CA VAL A 239 26.14 21.48 1.22
C VAL A 239 24.87 20.76 1.67
N LEU A 240 23.80 21.50 1.99
CA LEU A 240 22.53 20.93 2.37
C LEU A 240 21.93 20.09 1.21
N CYS A 241 21.95 20.62 -0.01
CA CYS A 241 21.51 19.89 -1.21
C CYS A 241 22.27 18.56 -1.38
N ASN A 242 23.59 18.57 -1.18
CA ASN A 242 24.41 17.37 -1.25
C ASN A 242 24.07 16.40 -0.10
N GLN A 243 23.89 16.88 1.13
CA GLN A 243 23.47 16.04 2.26
C GLN A 243 22.12 15.38 2.01
N MET A 244 21.15 16.11 1.44
CA MET A 244 19.83 15.54 1.10
C MET A 244 19.92 14.43 0.04
N VAL A 245 20.71 14.63 -1.03
CA VAL A 245 20.93 13.60 -2.06
C VAL A 245 21.52 12.33 -1.45
N ASN A 246 22.58 12.49 -0.63
CA ASN A 246 23.22 11.36 0.02
C ASN A 246 22.29 10.69 1.05
N PHE A 247 21.54 11.46 1.82
CA PHE A 247 20.54 10.93 2.76
C PHE A 247 19.51 10.05 2.04
N LEU A 248 18.87 10.55 0.99
CA LEU A 248 17.89 9.82 0.21
C LEU A 248 18.50 8.57 -0.45
N GLY A 249 19.73 8.68 -0.97
CA GLY A 249 20.47 7.54 -1.53
C GLY A 249 20.80 6.45 -0.49
N ILE A 250 21.06 6.84 0.75
CA ILE A 250 21.28 5.89 1.85
C ILE A 250 19.97 5.23 2.26
N MET A 251 18.92 6.02 2.47
CA MET A 251 17.64 5.54 2.97
C MET A 251 16.94 4.56 2.01
N GLN A 252 17.13 4.68 0.71
CA GLN A 252 16.62 3.70 -0.23
C GLN A 252 17.23 2.28 -0.08
N ASN A 253 18.35 2.14 0.63
CA ASN A 253 18.91 0.83 0.97
C ASN A 253 18.28 0.23 2.23
N GLU A 254 17.65 1.04 3.06
CA GLU A 254 17.00 0.63 4.32
C GLU A 254 15.47 0.61 4.23
N TRP A 255 14.87 1.10 3.12
CA TRP A 255 13.42 1.19 2.90
C TRP A 255 13.05 0.73 1.50
N ALA A 256 11.88 0.09 1.39
CA ALA A 256 11.42 -0.49 0.12
C ALA A 256 10.81 0.54 -0.84
N GLY A 257 10.15 1.55 -0.32
CA GLY A 257 9.39 2.53 -1.09
C GLY A 257 9.94 3.96 -1.01
N ALA A 258 9.06 4.93 -1.21
CA ALA A 258 9.43 6.33 -1.32
C ALA A 258 9.95 6.94 -0.01
N GLN A 259 10.86 7.91 -0.18
CA GLN A 259 11.41 8.74 0.88
C GLN A 259 10.99 10.19 0.65
N ALA A 260 10.51 10.89 1.68
CA ALA A 260 9.98 12.24 1.52
C ALA A 260 10.61 13.24 2.49
N PHE A 261 10.79 14.48 2.01
CA PHE A 261 11.03 15.66 2.83
C PHE A 261 9.85 16.62 2.72
N SER A 262 9.36 17.08 3.87
CA SER A 262 8.30 18.10 3.93
C SER A 262 8.86 19.51 4.04
N SER A 263 8.05 20.51 3.62
CA SER A 263 8.40 21.95 3.73
C SER A 263 9.76 22.31 3.11
N PHE A 264 10.02 21.72 1.94
CA PHE A 264 11.32 21.82 1.27
C PHE A 264 11.72 23.28 1.01
N ASP A 265 10.82 24.08 0.42
CA ASP A 265 11.05 25.49 0.10
C ASP A 265 11.19 26.36 1.37
N THR A 266 10.37 26.08 2.40
CA THR A 266 10.44 26.80 3.69
C THR A 266 11.77 26.54 4.40
N TYR A 267 12.24 25.30 4.47
CA TYR A 267 13.47 24.96 5.19
C TYR A 267 14.77 25.30 4.43
N LEU A 268 14.73 25.42 3.10
CA LEU A 268 15.91 25.79 2.31
C LEU A 268 16.10 27.32 2.21
N ALA A 269 15.03 28.09 2.24
CA ALA A 269 15.05 29.55 2.11
C ALA A 269 16.01 30.24 3.08
N PRO A 270 16.14 29.86 4.37
CA PRO A 270 17.09 30.45 5.29
C PRO A 270 18.56 30.41 4.83
N PHE A 271 18.95 29.35 4.10
CA PHE A 271 20.33 29.24 3.60
C PHE A 271 20.63 30.25 2.47
N VAL A 272 19.64 30.52 1.64
CA VAL A 272 19.73 31.55 0.59
C VAL A 272 19.92 32.94 1.23
N LYS A 273 19.15 33.22 2.29
CA LYS A 273 19.20 34.48 3.02
C LYS A 273 20.53 34.65 3.77
N ALA A 274 20.95 33.62 4.51
CA ALA A 274 22.17 33.65 5.31
C ALA A 274 23.44 33.90 4.46
N ASP A 275 23.49 33.26 3.27
CA ASP A 275 24.62 33.41 2.34
C ASP A 275 24.42 34.57 1.35
N ASN A 276 23.26 35.25 1.39
CA ASN A 276 22.88 36.32 0.44
C ASN A 276 23.09 35.89 -1.03
N LEU A 277 22.62 34.67 -1.35
CA LEU A 277 22.82 34.07 -2.68
C LEU A 277 22.04 34.79 -3.77
N THR A 278 22.67 34.92 -4.92
CA THR A 278 22.00 35.39 -6.15
C THR A 278 21.17 34.24 -6.76
N TYR A 279 20.16 34.58 -7.58
CA TYR A 279 19.32 33.57 -8.23
C TYR A 279 20.11 32.52 -9.05
N PRO A 280 21.13 32.88 -9.86
CA PRO A 280 21.94 31.88 -10.57
C PRO A 280 22.68 30.91 -9.65
N GLU A 281 23.07 31.32 -8.45
CA GLU A 281 23.72 30.47 -7.45
C GLU A 281 22.71 29.53 -6.83
N VAL A 282 21.52 30.02 -6.50
CA VAL A 282 20.41 29.17 -6.02
C VAL A 282 20.04 28.13 -7.07
N LYS A 283 19.89 28.53 -8.34
CA LYS A 283 19.54 27.65 -9.45
C LYS A 283 20.56 26.51 -9.59
N LYS A 284 21.86 26.79 -9.54
CA LYS A 284 22.91 25.76 -9.58
C LYS A 284 22.79 24.72 -8.43
N CYS A 285 22.46 25.18 -7.22
CA CYS A 285 22.31 24.28 -6.08
C CYS A 285 21.10 23.35 -6.27
N ILE A 286 19.98 23.90 -6.73
CA ILE A 286 18.75 23.14 -6.96
C ILE A 286 18.89 22.18 -8.16
N GLU A 287 19.53 22.62 -9.24
CA GLU A 287 19.89 21.73 -10.38
C GLU A 287 20.74 20.54 -9.89
N ALA A 288 21.78 20.81 -9.10
CA ALA A 288 22.64 19.75 -8.55
C ALA A 288 21.84 18.75 -7.68
N PHE A 289 20.87 19.23 -6.91
CA PHE A 289 19.97 18.39 -6.13
C PHE A 289 19.08 17.53 -7.04
N VAL A 290 18.41 18.13 -8.04
CA VAL A 290 17.50 17.42 -8.95
C VAL A 290 18.27 16.35 -9.76
N TYR A 291 19.42 16.71 -10.34
CA TYR A 291 20.27 15.74 -11.04
C TYR A 291 20.76 14.62 -10.10
N GLY A 292 21.15 14.98 -8.87
CA GLY A 292 21.60 14.04 -7.86
C GLY A 292 20.57 12.97 -7.53
N VAL A 293 19.30 13.36 -7.32
CA VAL A 293 18.21 12.40 -7.00
C VAL A 293 17.69 11.64 -8.23
N ASN A 294 18.07 12.04 -9.45
CA ASN A 294 17.73 11.28 -10.68
C ASN A 294 18.90 10.42 -11.17
N THR A 295 20.09 10.57 -10.59
CA THR A 295 21.24 9.73 -10.91
C THR A 295 21.13 8.41 -10.15
N PRO A 296 21.22 7.25 -10.83
CA PRO A 296 21.18 5.96 -10.16
C PRO A 296 22.28 5.88 -9.08
N SER A 297 21.87 5.70 -7.84
CA SER A 297 22.79 5.45 -6.74
C SER A 297 23.25 3.99 -6.79
N ARG A 298 24.25 3.64 -6.05
CA ARG A 298 24.80 2.30 -5.82
C ARG A 298 24.39 1.25 -6.88
N TRP A 299 25.35 0.63 -7.55
CA TRP A 299 25.20 -0.39 -8.61
C TRP A 299 24.63 0.12 -9.94
N GLY A 300 24.36 1.43 -10.06
CA GLY A 300 23.76 1.99 -11.28
C GLY A 300 22.35 1.48 -11.57
N THR A 301 21.60 1.07 -10.52
CA THR A 301 20.35 0.33 -10.70
C THR A 301 19.11 1.17 -10.49
N GLN A 302 19.10 2.05 -9.49
CA GLN A 302 17.90 2.80 -9.12
C GLN A 302 18.24 4.18 -8.58
N ALA A 303 17.55 5.20 -9.09
CA ALA A 303 17.52 6.53 -8.48
C ALA A 303 16.65 6.49 -7.20
N PRO A 304 16.94 7.33 -6.18
CA PRO A 304 16.10 7.44 -4.99
C PRO A 304 14.67 7.80 -5.33
N PHE A 305 13.72 6.93 -4.99
CA PHE A 305 12.30 7.25 -5.13
C PHE A 305 11.94 8.29 -4.08
N SER A 306 12.01 9.56 -4.48
CA SER A 306 11.93 10.71 -3.58
C SER A 306 10.74 11.60 -3.88
N ASN A 307 10.21 12.19 -2.81
CA ASN A 307 9.12 13.16 -2.85
C ASN A 307 9.48 14.39 -2.01
N ILE A 308 9.03 15.56 -2.41
CA ILE A 308 9.12 16.79 -1.62
C ILE A 308 7.77 17.47 -1.55
N THR A 309 7.47 18.07 -0.40
CA THR A 309 6.36 19.02 -0.31
C THR A 309 6.86 20.44 -0.31
N LEU A 310 6.15 21.30 -1.02
CA LEU A 310 6.43 22.72 -1.15
C LEU A 310 5.23 23.47 -0.58
N ASP A 311 5.51 24.28 0.42
CA ASP A 311 4.47 24.98 1.16
C ASP A 311 3.86 26.13 0.37
N TRP A 312 4.65 26.77 -0.50
CA TRP A 312 4.31 27.97 -1.27
C TRP A 312 4.06 29.22 -0.42
N THR A 313 3.32 29.06 0.66
CA THR A 313 3.14 30.05 1.73
C THR A 313 3.75 29.48 3.00
N VAL A 314 4.50 30.30 3.75
CA VAL A 314 5.12 29.83 5.00
C VAL A 314 4.04 29.38 5.99
N PRO A 315 4.09 28.13 6.47
CA PRO A 315 3.09 27.61 7.39
C PRO A 315 3.07 28.40 8.71
N ASN A 316 1.87 28.65 9.25
CA ASN A 316 1.67 29.46 10.43
C ASN A 316 2.44 28.95 11.66
N ASP A 317 2.57 27.64 11.82
CA ASP A 317 3.30 27.02 12.93
C ASP A 317 4.83 27.14 12.80
N LEU A 318 5.35 27.44 11.62
CA LEU A 318 6.78 27.70 11.37
C LEU A 318 7.08 29.21 11.29
N ALA A 319 6.12 30.03 10.90
CA ALA A 319 6.31 31.41 10.54
C ALA A 319 7.13 32.22 11.56
N GLU A 320 6.77 32.12 12.84
CA GLU A 320 7.40 32.87 13.94
C GLU A 320 8.62 32.15 14.57
N LEU A 321 8.94 30.93 14.11
CA LEU A 321 10.10 30.23 14.63
C LEU A 321 11.40 30.78 14.05
N PRO A 322 12.50 30.86 14.85
CA PRO A 322 13.79 31.23 14.34
C PRO A 322 14.31 30.23 13.34
N CYS A 323 14.84 30.69 12.24
CA CYS A 323 15.46 29.85 11.21
C CYS A 323 16.69 29.13 11.75
N ILE A 324 16.99 27.95 11.22
CA ILE A 324 18.17 27.16 11.62
C ILE A 324 19.12 27.06 10.43
N VAL A 325 20.36 27.51 10.60
CA VAL A 325 21.45 27.37 9.64
C VAL A 325 22.72 26.95 10.38
N GLY A 326 23.43 25.97 9.87
CA GLY A 326 24.62 25.42 10.53
C GLY A 326 24.34 24.79 11.90
N GLY A 327 23.12 24.27 12.10
CA GLY A 327 22.67 23.71 13.37
C GLY A 327 22.37 24.77 14.45
N LYS A 328 22.32 26.05 14.10
CA LYS A 328 22.12 27.14 15.06
C LYS A 328 20.94 28.01 14.66
N PRO A 329 20.12 28.48 15.63
CA PRO A 329 19.09 29.46 15.37
C PRO A 329 19.71 30.78 14.89
N GLN A 330 19.00 31.43 13.97
CA GLN A 330 19.34 32.72 13.40
C GLN A 330 18.51 33.82 14.07
N ASP A 331 18.84 35.11 13.80
CA ASP A 331 18.14 36.30 14.28
C ASP A 331 16.92 36.70 13.42
N PHE A 332 16.54 35.86 12.46
CA PHE A 332 15.36 36.02 11.61
C PHE A 332 14.50 34.74 11.59
N CYS A 333 13.22 34.92 11.30
CA CYS A 333 12.22 33.87 11.30
C CYS A 333 11.90 33.35 9.88
N TYR A 334 11.22 32.23 9.78
CA TYR A 334 10.86 31.64 8.47
C TYR A 334 9.97 32.58 7.64
N LYS A 335 9.05 33.33 8.26
CA LYS A 335 8.25 34.37 7.56
C LYS A 335 9.09 35.44 6.86
N ASP A 336 10.28 35.70 7.36
CA ASP A 336 11.20 36.75 6.82
C ASP A 336 11.96 36.26 5.58
N CYS A 337 11.76 34.98 5.16
CA CYS A 337 12.48 34.34 4.05
C CYS A 337 11.60 34.11 2.82
N LYS A 338 10.45 34.82 2.68
CA LYS A 338 9.50 34.59 1.57
C LYS A 338 10.15 34.84 0.20
N LYS A 339 10.97 35.86 0.07
CA LYS A 339 11.70 36.18 -1.18
C LYS A 339 12.65 35.06 -1.58
N GLU A 340 13.36 34.48 -0.63
CA GLU A 340 14.31 33.40 -0.81
C GLU A 340 13.58 32.08 -1.11
N MET A 341 12.42 31.87 -0.49
CA MET A 341 11.52 30.74 -0.79
C MET A 341 11.01 30.83 -2.24
N ASP A 342 10.67 32.01 -2.72
CA ASP A 342 10.28 32.20 -4.12
C ASP A 342 11.43 31.90 -5.08
N MET A 343 12.68 32.23 -4.73
CA MET A 343 13.86 31.88 -5.52
C MET A 343 14.06 30.36 -5.60
N ILE A 344 13.86 29.62 -4.49
CA ILE A 344 13.93 28.17 -4.46
C ILE A 344 12.85 27.57 -5.37
N ASN A 345 11.60 27.99 -5.23
CA ASN A 345 10.49 27.53 -6.05
C ASN A 345 10.72 27.77 -7.53
N LYS A 346 11.15 29.00 -7.90
CA LYS A 346 11.49 29.35 -9.27
C LYS A 346 12.56 28.42 -9.84
N ALA A 347 13.67 28.26 -9.12
CA ALA A 347 14.80 27.44 -9.54
C ALA A 347 14.39 25.98 -9.73
N PHE A 348 13.60 25.44 -8.81
CA PHE A 348 13.09 24.06 -8.91
C PHE A 348 12.18 23.88 -10.11
N ILE A 349 11.20 24.77 -10.31
CA ILE A 349 10.23 24.64 -11.41
C ILE A 349 10.91 24.79 -12.76
N GLU A 350 11.80 25.79 -12.93
CA GLU A 350 12.56 25.97 -14.17
C GLU A 350 13.39 24.72 -14.51
N THR A 351 14.11 24.16 -13.52
CA THR A 351 14.87 22.91 -13.70
C THR A 351 13.99 21.76 -14.16
N MET A 352 12.81 21.61 -13.56
CA MET A 352 11.85 20.55 -13.93
C MET A 352 11.24 20.77 -15.33
N ILE A 353 11.04 22.01 -15.77
CA ILE A 353 10.55 22.36 -17.12
C ILE A 353 11.62 22.15 -18.19
N GLU A 354 12.87 22.51 -17.88
CA GLU A 354 14.00 22.34 -18.80
C GLU A 354 14.29 20.87 -19.07
N GLY A 355 14.18 20.02 -18.03
CA GLY A 355 14.49 18.59 -18.14
C GLY A 355 15.98 18.31 -18.28
N ASP A 356 16.32 17.09 -18.69
CA ASP A 356 17.71 16.66 -18.93
C ASP A 356 18.25 17.21 -20.25
N ALA A 357 19.52 16.96 -20.52
CA ALA A 357 20.19 17.38 -21.75
C ALA A 357 19.52 16.88 -23.07
N ASN A 358 18.60 15.92 -22.99
CA ASN A 358 17.84 15.39 -24.11
C ASN A 358 16.38 15.89 -24.11
N GLY A 359 16.03 16.79 -23.20
CA GLY A 359 14.66 17.31 -23.02
C GLY A 359 13.69 16.31 -22.37
N ARG A 360 14.18 15.30 -21.65
CA ARG A 360 13.35 14.40 -20.84
C ARG A 360 13.05 15.07 -19.53
N GLY A 361 11.79 15.04 -19.12
CA GLY A 361 11.40 15.47 -17.78
C GLY A 361 12.03 14.60 -16.70
N PHE A 362 12.43 15.23 -15.60
CA PHE A 362 12.90 14.52 -14.40
C PHE A 362 11.77 13.75 -13.74
N GLN A 363 12.07 12.54 -13.22
CA GLN A 363 11.11 11.72 -12.50
C GLN A 363 11.04 12.09 -11.02
N TYR A 364 12.14 12.53 -10.46
CA TYR A 364 12.32 12.85 -9.04
C TYR A 364 12.94 14.23 -8.81
N PRO A 365 12.72 14.81 -7.63
CA PRO A 365 11.70 14.41 -6.65
C PRO A 365 10.30 14.68 -7.18
N ILE A 366 9.31 13.89 -6.76
CA ILE A 366 7.91 14.17 -7.06
C ILE A 366 7.47 15.37 -6.22
N PRO A 367 7.07 16.51 -6.82
CA PRO A 367 6.68 17.68 -6.06
C PRO A 367 5.20 17.64 -5.70
N THR A 368 4.89 18.00 -4.47
CA THR A 368 3.54 18.26 -4.00
C THR A 368 3.42 19.69 -3.51
N TYR A 369 2.51 20.45 -4.08
CA TYR A 369 2.24 21.83 -3.70
C TYR A 369 1.01 21.90 -2.80
N SER A 370 1.13 22.67 -1.71
CA SER A 370 0.02 22.94 -0.80
C SER A 370 -0.85 24.07 -1.36
N ILE A 371 -2.11 23.78 -1.66
CA ILE A 371 -3.11 24.77 -2.05
C ILE A 371 -3.89 25.14 -0.80
N THR A 372 -3.56 26.27 -0.21
CA THR A 372 -4.14 26.83 1.01
C THR A 372 -5.16 27.92 0.70
N ARG A 373 -5.92 28.36 1.70
CA ARG A 373 -6.92 29.45 1.54
C ARG A 373 -6.28 30.78 1.21
N ASP A 374 -5.01 30.98 1.60
CA ASP A 374 -4.18 32.16 1.35
C ASP A 374 -3.25 31.98 0.14
N PHE A 375 -3.46 30.94 -0.68
CA PHE A 375 -2.67 30.75 -1.90
C PHE A 375 -2.87 31.95 -2.84
N ASP A 376 -1.77 32.58 -3.22
CA ASP A 376 -1.79 33.72 -4.15
C ASP A 376 -2.03 33.24 -5.59
N TRP A 377 -3.22 33.50 -6.12
CA TRP A 377 -3.61 33.18 -7.51
C TRP A 377 -3.28 34.32 -8.52
N SER A 378 -2.56 35.35 -8.10
CA SER A 378 -2.18 36.45 -8.99
C SER A 378 -1.19 35.98 -10.07
N GLU A 379 -1.05 36.80 -11.13
CA GLU A 379 -0.16 36.49 -12.26
C GLU A 379 1.34 36.75 -11.94
N THR A 380 1.82 36.18 -10.82
CA THR A 380 3.26 36.22 -10.48
C THR A 380 4.06 35.34 -11.44
N GLU A 381 5.37 35.62 -11.54
CA GLU A 381 6.28 34.79 -12.36
C GLU A 381 6.27 33.32 -11.91
N ASN A 382 6.30 33.08 -10.60
CA ASN A 382 6.28 31.74 -10.04
C ASN A 382 4.96 30.98 -10.32
N ASN A 383 3.82 31.67 -10.24
CA ASN A 383 2.53 31.06 -10.59
C ASN A 383 2.49 30.66 -12.07
N LYS A 384 2.97 31.56 -12.95
CA LYS A 384 3.06 31.21 -14.39
C LYS A 384 3.91 29.98 -14.62
N LEU A 385 5.08 29.89 -13.99
CA LEU A 385 5.98 28.74 -14.10
C LEU A 385 5.36 27.46 -13.52
N LEU A 386 4.75 27.52 -12.34
CA LEU A 386 4.10 26.37 -11.71
C LEU A 386 3.02 25.77 -12.63
N PHE A 387 2.15 26.63 -13.14
CA PHE A 387 1.05 26.15 -13.98
C PHE A 387 1.48 25.85 -15.42
N GLU A 388 2.59 26.39 -15.90
CA GLU A 388 3.24 25.96 -17.14
C GLU A 388 3.81 24.54 -17.00
N MET A 389 4.55 24.25 -15.92
CA MET A 389 5.02 22.90 -15.60
C MET A 389 3.85 21.93 -15.50
N THR A 390 2.76 22.35 -14.86
CA THR A 390 1.53 21.55 -14.72
C THR A 390 0.88 21.27 -16.07
N SER A 391 0.75 22.28 -16.93
CA SER A 391 0.12 22.13 -18.25
C SER A 391 0.93 21.25 -19.20
N LYS A 392 2.26 21.34 -19.14
CA LYS A 392 3.17 20.68 -20.08
C LYS A 392 3.48 19.22 -19.69
N TYR A 393 3.87 19.01 -18.44
CA TYR A 393 4.35 17.71 -17.98
C TYR A 393 3.42 17.06 -16.94
N GLY A 394 2.54 17.84 -16.30
CA GLY A 394 1.69 17.34 -15.21
C GLY A 394 2.47 16.78 -14.02
N THR A 395 3.69 17.25 -13.81
CA THR A 395 4.57 16.75 -12.77
C THR A 395 4.00 16.95 -11.36
N PRO A 396 3.44 18.16 -11.02
CA PRO A 396 3.00 18.45 -9.66
C PRO A 396 1.78 17.66 -9.24
N TYR A 397 1.75 17.35 -7.94
CA TYR A 397 0.53 17.04 -7.20
C TYR A 397 0.10 18.27 -6.42
N PHE A 398 -1.19 18.36 -6.15
CA PHE A 398 -1.80 19.42 -5.37
C PHE A 398 -2.50 18.82 -4.13
N SER A 399 -2.08 19.28 -2.96
CA SER A 399 -2.72 18.97 -1.69
C SER A 399 -3.72 20.06 -1.37
N ASN A 400 -5.01 19.69 -1.25
CA ASN A 400 -6.10 20.65 -1.08
C ASN A 400 -6.37 20.92 0.41
N TYR A 401 -6.16 22.17 0.83
CA TYR A 401 -6.49 22.69 2.15
C TYR A 401 -7.56 23.80 2.11
N VAL A 402 -8.08 24.13 0.92
CA VAL A 402 -9.09 25.20 0.75
C VAL A 402 -10.44 24.73 1.28
N ASN A 403 -10.91 23.59 0.78
CA ASN A 403 -12.20 23.00 1.15
C ASN A 403 -12.00 21.71 1.95
N SER A 404 -11.10 21.75 2.92
CA SER A 404 -10.68 20.63 3.74
C SER A 404 -10.78 21.02 5.22
N ASP A 405 -11.07 20.04 6.06
CA ASP A 405 -11.03 20.18 7.52
C ASP A 405 -9.62 20.01 8.10
N MET A 406 -8.58 19.91 7.24
CA MET A 406 -7.18 19.73 7.64
C MET A 406 -6.36 20.96 7.30
N GLU A 407 -5.42 21.29 8.19
CA GLU A 407 -4.43 22.34 7.97
C GLU A 407 -3.10 21.74 7.46
N PRO A 408 -2.24 22.53 6.77
CA PRO A 408 -0.93 22.04 6.33
C PRO A 408 -0.07 21.47 7.45
N SER A 409 -0.21 21.99 8.67
CA SER A 409 0.46 21.48 9.87
C SER A 409 0.02 20.09 10.29
N ASP A 410 -1.18 19.65 9.90
CA ASP A 410 -1.70 18.32 10.21
C ASP A 410 -1.12 17.23 9.29
N VAL A 411 -0.46 17.62 8.19
CA VAL A 411 -0.01 16.72 7.13
C VAL A 411 1.39 17.11 6.71
N ARG A 412 2.42 16.68 7.40
CA ARG A 412 3.81 17.04 7.06
C ARG A 412 4.62 15.94 6.44
N SER A 413 4.17 14.72 6.52
CA SER A 413 4.93 13.60 6.01
C SER A 413 4.20 13.00 4.82
N MET A 414 4.70 13.24 3.63
CA MET A 414 4.10 12.72 2.41
C MET A 414 5.11 11.92 1.62
N CYS A 415 4.97 10.61 1.64
CA CYS A 415 5.55 9.80 0.61
C CYS A 415 4.45 9.40 -0.38
N CYS A 416 4.72 9.52 -1.68
CA CYS A 416 3.96 8.98 -2.79
C CYS A 416 2.43 8.89 -2.60
N ARG A 417 1.74 10.02 -2.32
CA ARG A 417 0.30 10.08 -2.05
C ARG A 417 -0.13 9.68 -0.63
N LEU A 418 0.80 9.35 0.24
CA LEU A 418 0.50 9.06 1.63
C LEU A 418 0.28 10.38 2.38
N ARG A 419 -0.93 10.90 2.34
CA ARG A 419 -1.38 11.98 3.21
C ARG A 419 -1.70 11.33 4.56
N LEU A 420 -0.84 11.50 5.54
CA LEU A 420 -1.05 10.96 6.88
C LEU A 420 -1.72 12.00 7.76
N ASP A 421 -2.83 11.65 8.34
CA ASP A 421 -3.48 12.47 9.36
C ASP A 421 -2.68 12.37 10.67
N LEU A 422 -1.90 13.40 10.98
CA LEU A 422 -1.04 13.47 12.14
C LEU A 422 -1.79 13.73 13.46
N ARG A 423 -3.09 14.04 13.41
CA ARG A 423 -3.88 14.31 14.61
C ARG A 423 -3.90 13.13 15.57
N GLU A 424 -3.92 11.89 15.04
CA GLU A 424 -3.80 10.68 15.87
C GLU A 424 -2.41 10.54 16.50
N LEU A 425 -1.35 10.95 15.80
CA LEU A 425 0.01 10.97 16.34
C LEU A 425 0.17 12.01 17.45
N ARG A 426 -0.39 13.21 17.27
CA ARG A 426 -0.34 14.27 18.28
C ARG A 426 -1.02 13.88 19.58
N LYS A 427 -2.12 13.12 19.51
CA LYS A 427 -2.80 12.56 20.69
C LYS A 427 -1.93 11.57 21.46
N LYS A 428 -1.15 10.72 20.76
CA LYS A 428 -0.26 9.73 21.40
C LYS A 428 1.00 10.35 22.01
N SER A 429 1.55 11.39 21.41
CA SER A 429 2.85 11.95 21.79
C SER A 429 2.82 13.10 22.80
N GLY A 430 1.64 13.48 23.30
CA GLY A 430 1.54 14.54 24.32
C GLY A 430 2.08 15.91 23.88
N GLY A 431 2.06 16.21 22.58
CA GLY A 431 2.50 17.50 22.04
C GLY A 431 4.00 17.61 21.76
N PHE A 432 4.71 16.51 21.57
CA PHE A 432 6.14 16.55 21.26
C PHE A 432 6.39 17.22 19.91
N PHE A 433 7.13 18.34 19.92
CA PHE A 433 7.62 19.04 18.73
C PHE A 433 8.48 18.10 17.87
N GLY A 434 8.13 17.93 16.60
CA GLY A 434 8.92 17.17 15.61
C GLY A 434 8.41 15.75 15.30
N SER A 435 7.47 15.18 16.06
CA SER A 435 6.95 13.81 15.81
C SER A 435 6.12 13.69 14.52
N GLY A 436 5.56 14.81 14.03
CA GLY A 436 4.76 14.82 12.80
C GLY A 436 5.55 14.73 11.50
N GLU A 437 6.85 15.02 11.52
CA GLU A 437 7.70 15.00 10.32
C GLU A 437 8.33 13.62 10.06
N SER A 438 8.36 12.73 11.08
CA SER A 438 9.00 11.42 11.01
C SER A 438 7.96 10.32 11.12
N THR A 439 7.17 10.12 10.07
CA THR A 439 6.13 9.10 9.99
C THR A 439 6.11 8.46 8.60
N GLY A 440 5.37 7.37 8.45
CA GLY A 440 5.25 6.64 7.20
C GLY A 440 4.43 5.37 7.34
N SER A 441 4.78 4.34 6.59
CA SER A 441 4.12 3.04 6.66
C SER A 441 5.13 1.90 6.81
N VAL A 442 4.89 0.99 7.74
CA VAL A 442 5.69 -0.22 7.91
C VAL A 442 5.43 -1.25 6.83
N GLY A 443 4.23 -1.21 6.24
CA GLY A 443 3.84 -2.15 5.20
C GLY A 443 2.43 -1.93 4.72
N VAL A 444 2.14 -2.42 3.53
CA VAL A 444 0.84 -2.31 2.87
C VAL A 444 0.33 -3.69 2.50
N VAL A 445 -0.96 -3.92 2.72
CA VAL A 445 -1.67 -5.12 2.26
C VAL A 445 -2.93 -4.69 1.53
N THR A 446 -3.08 -5.14 0.29
CA THR A 446 -4.24 -4.84 -0.56
C THR A 446 -5.19 -6.03 -0.62
N ILE A 447 -6.47 -5.80 -0.36
CA ILE A 447 -7.53 -6.82 -0.37
C ILE A 447 -8.16 -6.92 -1.76
N ASN A 448 -8.39 -8.15 -2.23
CA ASN A 448 -9.05 -8.45 -3.51
C ASN A 448 -10.58 -8.39 -3.35
N MET A 449 -11.17 -7.21 -3.49
CA MET A 449 -12.60 -7.00 -3.27
C MET A 449 -13.48 -7.66 -4.34
N PRO A 450 -13.12 -7.64 -5.66
CA PRO A 450 -13.91 -8.30 -6.69
C PRO A 450 -14.13 -9.80 -6.44
N ARG A 451 -13.11 -10.50 -5.96
CA ARG A 451 -13.19 -11.92 -5.59
C ARG A 451 -14.17 -12.14 -4.45
N ILE A 452 -14.12 -11.30 -3.42
CA ILE A 452 -15.08 -11.36 -2.30
C ILE A 452 -16.50 -11.26 -2.84
N ALA A 453 -16.77 -10.26 -3.69
CA ALA A 453 -18.10 -10.05 -4.27
C ALA A 453 -18.56 -11.24 -5.13
N TYR A 454 -17.66 -11.76 -5.98
CA TYR A 454 -17.97 -12.91 -6.85
C TYR A 454 -18.32 -14.18 -6.07
N LEU A 455 -17.64 -14.43 -4.96
CA LEU A 455 -17.84 -15.61 -4.12
C LEU A 455 -18.97 -15.46 -3.10
N SER A 456 -19.50 -14.25 -2.91
CA SER A 456 -20.52 -13.98 -1.91
C SER A 456 -21.92 -14.18 -2.45
N THR A 457 -22.75 -14.83 -1.64
CA THR A 457 -24.16 -15.08 -1.97
C THR A 457 -25.06 -13.86 -1.69
N ASN A 458 -24.67 -13.04 -0.72
CA ASN A 458 -25.38 -11.83 -0.30
C ASN A 458 -24.43 -10.86 0.43
N LYS A 459 -24.97 -9.72 0.87
CA LYS A 459 -24.22 -8.66 1.56
C LYS A 459 -23.58 -9.12 2.87
N ASP A 460 -24.27 -9.95 3.67
CA ASP A 460 -23.75 -10.46 4.94
C ASP A 460 -22.57 -11.43 4.73
N ASP A 461 -22.65 -12.31 3.72
CA ASP A 461 -21.55 -13.20 3.35
C ASP A 461 -20.34 -12.38 2.84
N PHE A 462 -20.59 -11.28 2.12
CA PHE A 462 -19.54 -10.35 1.70
C PHE A 462 -18.78 -9.78 2.92
N TYR A 463 -19.48 -9.21 3.91
CA TYR A 463 -18.84 -8.64 5.09
C TYR A 463 -18.13 -9.71 5.94
N LYS A 464 -18.69 -10.91 6.04
CA LYS A 464 -18.04 -12.01 6.74
C LYS A 464 -16.69 -12.38 6.10
N ARG A 465 -16.65 -12.46 4.75
CA ARG A 465 -15.41 -12.74 4.00
C ARG A 465 -14.43 -11.57 4.10
N LEU A 466 -14.91 -10.34 3.97
CA LEU A 466 -14.09 -9.14 4.10
C LEU A 466 -13.44 -9.07 5.49
N ASN A 467 -14.20 -9.28 6.57
CA ASN A 467 -13.68 -9.27 7.92
C ASN A 467 -12.55 -10.30 8.10
N ARG A 468 -12.73 -11.52 7.60
CA ARG A 468 -11.68 -12.54 7.65
C ARG A 468 -10.40 -12.07 6.95
N LEU A 469 -10.50 -11.51 5.75
CA LEU A 469 -9.31 -11.04 5.02
C LEU A 469 -8.68 -9.81 5.67
N MET A 470 -9.47 -8.94 6.28
CA MET A 470 -8.96 -7.83 7.09
C MET A 470 -8.18 -8.33 8.32
N ASP A 471 -8.70 -9.35 9.02
CA ASP A 471 -8.02 -9.98 10.16
C ASP A 471 -6.66 -10.59 9.74
N ILE A 472 -6.62 -11.27 8.60
CA ILE A 472 -5.38 -11.82 8.02
C ILE A 472 -4.41 -10.68 7.67
N ALA A 473 -4.89 -9.61 7.02
CA ALA A 473 -4.08 -8.46 6.65
C ALA A 473 -3.51 -7.75 7.88
N ALA A 474 -4.34 -7.49 8.90
CA ALA A 474 -3.91 -6.85 10.13
C ALA A 474 -2.87 -7.68 10.90
N ARG A 475 -3.08 -9.01 10.99
CA ARG A 475 -2.14 -9.94 11.60
C ARG A 475 -0.81 -9.98 10.84
N SER A 476 -0.84 -10.00 9.51
CA SER A 476 0.39 -9.99 8.69
C SER A 476 1.21 -8.71 8.91
N LEU A 477 0.56 -7.56 9.04
CA LEU A 477 1.20 -6.28 9.33
C LEU A 477 1.77 -6.23 10.75
N LYS A 478 1.07 -6.83 11.74
CA LYS A 478 1.59 -6.97 13.11
C LYS A 478 2.85 -7.83 13.15
N VAL A 479 2.86 -8.96 12.43
CA VAL A 479 4.04 -9.83 12.27
C VAL A 479 5.17 -9.05 11.61
N LYS A 480 4.90 -8.35 10.49
CA LYS A 480 5.91 -7.55 9.78
C LYS A 480 6.53 -6.49 10.71
N ARG A 481 5.67 -5.74 11.44
CA ARG A 481 6.14 -4.74 12.41
C ARG A 481 7.06 -5.35 13.45
N GLY A 482 6.71 -6.48 14.04
CA GLY A 482 7.54 -7.18 15.03
C GLY A 482 8.89 -7.58 14.47
N VAL A 483 8.94 -8.11 13.25
CA VAL A 483 10.20 -8.51 12.59
C VAL A 483 11.09 -7.30 12.33
N ILE A 484 10.57 -6.24 11.69
CA ILE A 484 11.41 -5.08 11.36
C ILE A 484 11.83 -4.30 12.60
N THR A 485 11.02 -4.24 13.67
CA THR A 485 11.40 -3.63 14.94
C THR A 485 12.56 -4.40 15.58
N LYS A 486 12.49 -5.73 15.62
CA LYS A 486 13.59 -6.56 16.09
C LYS A 486 14.88 -6.31 15.30
N LEU A 487 14.79 -6.26 13.96
CA LEU A 487 15.93 -6.00 13.09
C LEU A 487 16.50 -4.58 13.26
N LEU A 488 15.64 -3.58 13.54
CA LEU A 488 16.06 -2.23 13.90
C LEU A 488 16.88 -2.24 15.20
N ASP A 489 16.43 -2.97 16.21
CA ASP A 489 17.10 -3.08 17.50
C ASP A 489 18.43 -3.82 17.38
N GLU A 490 18.51 -4.83 16.51
CA GLU A 490 19.72 -5.57 16.17
C GLU A 490 20.70 -4.76 15.30
N GLY A 491 20.30 -3.57 14.82
CA GLY A 491 21.15 -2.65 14.06
C GLY A 491 21.24 -2.91 12.55
N LEU A 492 20.28 -3.65 11.97
CA LEU A 492 20.26 -3.91 10.53
C LEU A 492 19.98 -2.63 9.72
N TYR A 493 19.30 -1.64 10.32
CA TYR A 493 18.97 -0.35 9.71
C TYR A 493 19.63 0.80 10.49
N PRO A 494 20.95 1.00 10.36
CA PRO A 494 21.70 1.92 11.23
C PRO A 494 21.28 3.39 11.05
N TYR A 495 20.95 3.82 9.84
CA TYR A 495 20.52 5.20 9.60
C TYR A 495 19.06 5.41 10.03
N THR A 496 18.17 4.46 9.76
CA THR A 496 16.80 4.47 10.30
C THR A 496 16.81 4.50 11.83
N LYS A 497 17.65 3.70 12.49
CA LYS A 497 17.81 3.74 13.94
C LYS A 497 18.24 5.12 14.43
N ARG A 498 19.15 5.78 13.71
CA ARG A 498 19.69 7.10 14.07
C ARG A 498 18.65 8.21 13.92
N TYR A 499 17.93 8.25 12.79
CA TYR A 499 17.05 9.36 12.44
C TYR A 499 15.60 9.14 12.84
N LEU A 500 15.15 7.92 12.99
CA LEU A 500 13.78 7.58 13.34
C LEU A 500 13.67 7.02 14.76
N GLY A 501 14.61 6.21 15.18
CA GLY A 501 14.66 5.57 16.51
C GLY A 501 13.71 4.39 16.66
N THR A 502 12.42 4.54 16.37
CA THR A 502 11.37 3.52 16.46
C THR A 502 10.42 3.57 15.27
N PHE A 503 9.59 2.53 15.11
CA PHE A 503 8.49 2.51 14.14
C PHE A 503 7.13 2.88 14.77
N ASP A 504 7.08 3.39 16.00
CA ASP A 504 5.84 3.63 16.73
C ASP A 504 4.93 4.65 16.04
N ASN A 505 5.52 5.62 15.32
CA ASN A 505 4.81 6.63 14.56
C ASN A 505 4.50 6.21 13.11
N HIS A 506 4.75 4.95 12.74
CA HIS A 506 4.47 4.45 11.40
C HIS A 506 3.19 3.64 11.38
N PHE A 507 2.44 3.78 10.29
CA PHE A 507 1.16 3.10 10.10
C PHE A 507 1.34 1.69 9.55
N SER A 508 0.45 0.81 9.93
CA SER A 508 0.14 -0.46 9.29
C SER A 508 -0.99 -0.20 8.30
N THR A 509 -0.72 -0.33 7.00
CA THR A 509 -1.63 0.14 5.95
C THR A 509 -2.42 -1.00 5.34
N ILE A 510 -3.75 -0.90 5.34
CA ILE A 510 -4.63 -1.80 4.61
C ILE A 510 -5.25 -1.03 3.46
N GLY A 511 -5.18 -1.59 2.27
CA GLY A 511 -5.79 -1.05 1.07
C GLY A 511 -6.75 -2.02 0.42
N LEU A 512 -7.40 -1.57 -0.63
CA LEU A 512 -8.36 -2.35 -1.40
C LEU A 512 -8.24 -2.06 -2.90
N ILE A 513 -8.79 -2.95 -3.70
CA ILE A 513 -8.78 -2.84 -5.16
C ILE A 513 -10.14 -3.27 -5.71
N GLY A 514 -10.57 -2.64 -6.80
CA GLY A 514 -11.65 -3.15 -7.64
C GLY A 514 -13.06 -2.93 -7.10
N MET A 515 -13.35 -1.81 -6.41
CA MET A 515 -14.73 -1.53 -6.00
C MET A 515 -15.69 -1.37 -7.19
N ASN A 516 -15.19 -0.93 -8.34
CA ASN A 516 -15.95 -0.94 -9.59
C ASN A 516 -16.39 -2.37 -9.95
N GLU A 517 -15.46 -3.32 -9.92
CA GLU A 517 -15.74 -4.73 -10.25
C GLU A 517 -16.50 -5.46 -9.13
N VAL A 518 -16.48 -4.94 -7.89
CA VAL A 518 -17.40 -5.40 -6.83
C VAL A 518 -18.84 -5.21 -7.29
N GLY A 519 -19.19 -4.04 -7.80
CA GLY A 519 -20.53 -3.74 -8.32
C GLY A 519 -20.94 -4.71 -9.42
N LEU A 520 -20.03 -5.02 -10.34
CA LEU A 520 -20.28 -5.94 -11.45
C LEU A 520 -20.44 -7.41 -11.04
N ASN A 521 -19.73 -7.85 -9.98
CA ASN A 521 -19.70 -9.24 -9.54
C ASN A 521 -20.71 -9.55 -8.43
N ALA A 522 -21.12 -8.55 -7.64
CA ALA A 522 -22.11 -8.71 -6.59
C ALA A 522 -23.50 -8.96 -7.20
N ASN A 523 -24.10 -10.11 -6.87
CA ASN A 523 -25.39 -10.51 -7.43
C ASN A 523 -26.56 -9.60 -7.00
N TRP A 524 -26.38 -8.82 -5.92
CA TRP A 524 -27.35 -7.84 -5.41
C TRP A 524 -27.16 -6.42 -5.98
N LEU A 525 -26.10 -6.15 -6.73
CA LEU A 525 -25.82 -4.86 -7.38
C LEU A 525 -25.91 -4.98 -8.89
N ARG A 526 -25.05 -5.77 -9.51
CA ARG A 526 -24.93 -6.00 -10.95
C ARG A 526 -24.79 -4.72 -11.78
N ALA A 527 -24.12 -3.74 -11.20
CA ALA A 527 -23.88 -2.44 -11.81
C ALA A 527 -22.47 -1.96 -11.38
N ASP A 528 -21.82 -1.22 -12.24
CA ASP A 528 -20.49 -0.65 -11.96
C ASP A 528 -20.56 0.55 -11.00
N LEU A 529 -19.44 1.20 -10.75
CA LEU A 529 -19.35 2.31 -9.79
C LEU A 529 -20.03 3.61 -10.28
N THR A 530 -20.49 3.66 -11.52
CA THR A 530 -21.27 4.78 -12.03
C THR A 530 -22.73 4.78 -11.52
N ASP A 531 -23.22 3.62 -11.07
CA ASP A 531 -24.54 3.45 -10.46
C ASP A 531 -24.52 3.88 -8.98
N LYS A 532 -25.50 4.70 -8.58
CA LYS A 532 -25.64 5.21 -7.21
C LYS A 532 -25.68 4.10 -6.13
N ARG A 533 -26.30 2.95 -6.43
CA ARG A 533 -26.38 1.83 -5.49
C ARG A 533 -24.98 1.27 -5.20
N THR A 534 -24.13 1.19 -6.21
CA THR A 534 -22.75 0.74 -6.07
C THR A 534 -21.89 1.79 -5.35
N GLN A 535 -22.13 3.07 -5.59
CA GLN A 535 -21.50 4.16 -4.86
C GLN A 535 -21.85 4.11 -3.36
N GLU A 536 -23.13 3.97 -3.02
CA GLU A 536 -23.56 3.87 -1.62
C GLU A 536 -22.99 2.61 -0.94
N PHE A 537 -23.02 1.47 -1.63
CA PHE A 537 -22.39 0.26 -1.10
C PHE A 537 -20.88 0.42 -0.91
N THR A 538 -20.19 1.13 -1.80
CA THR A 538 -18.77 1.44 -1.66
C THR A 538 -18.52 2.31 -0.44
N LYS A 539 -19.34 3.34 -0.18
CA LYS A 539 -19.27 4.17 1.03
C LYS A 539 -19.46 3.34 2.30
N GLU A 540 -20.44 2.43 2.31
CA GLU A 540 -20.67 1.51 3.43
C GLU A 540 -19.44 0.63 3.68
N VAL A 541 -18.84 0.06 2.63
CA VAL A 541 -17.65 -0.80 2.73
C VAL A 541 -16.45 -0.01 3.28
N LEU A 542 -16.19 1.18 2.75
CA LEU A 542 -15.08 2.03 3.23
C LEU A 542 -15.24 2.41 4.70
N ASN A 543 -16.44 2.79 5.12
CA ASN A 543 -16.75 3.09 6.53
C ASN A 543 -16.62 1.84 7.41
N HIS A 544 -17.07 0.68 6.94
CA HIS A 544 -16.90 -0.57 7.66
C HIS A 544 -15.41 -0.90 7.86
N MET A 545 -14.59 -0.78 6.81
CA MET A 545 -13.15 -0.99 6.91
C MET A 545 -12.49 -0.01 7.89
N ARG A 546 -12.85 1.27 7.86
CA ARG A 546 -12.35 2.27 8.82
C ARG A 546 -12.65 1.91 10.27
N ASN A 547 -13.88 1.47 10.53
CA ASN A 547 -14.26 1.03 11.89
C ASN A 547 -13.43 -0.18 12.33
N ARG A 548 -13.21 -1.15 11.43
CA ARG A 548 -12.36 -2.31 11.74
C ARG A 548 -10.89 -1.93 11.99
N LEU A 549 -10.37 -0.90 11.30
CA LEU A 549 -9.02 -0.42 11.57
C LEU A 549 -8.89 0.19 12.97
N SER A 550 -9.94 0.88 13.46
CA SER A 550 -9.98 1.35 14.85
C SER A 550 -9.95 0.19 15.85
N ASP A 551 -10.69 -0.90 15.56
CA ASP A 551 -10.65 -2.11 16.40
C ASP A 551 -9.22 -2.70 16.43
N TYR A 552 -8.50 -2.72 15.30
CA TYR A 552 -7.10 -3.21 15.27
C TYR A 552 -6.13 -2.28 15.99
N GLN A 553 -6.34 -0.96 15.96
CA GLN A 553 -5.54 -0.01 16.74
C GLN A 553 -5.70 -0.28 18.24
N GLU A 554 -6.91 -0.54 18.70
CA GLU A 554 -7.19 -0.92 20.08
C GLU A 554 -6.57 -2.27 20.44
N MET A 555 -6.73 -3.28 19.57
CA MET A 555 -6.27 -4.65 19.79
C MET A 555 -4.74 -4.76 19.86
N TYR A 556 -4.03 -4.10 18.92
CA TYR A 556 -2.59 -4.27 18.75
C TYR A 556 -1.75 -3.13 19.33
N GLY A 557 -2.35 -1.99 19.67
CA GLY A 557 -1.65 -0.80 20.14
C GLY A 557 -0.85 -0.07 19.05
N ASP A 558 -0.99 -0.47 17.79
CA ASP A 558 -0.28 0.10 16.64
C ASP A 558 -1.19 1.05 15.86
N LEU A 559 -0.61 1.91 15.03
CA LEU A 559 -1.35 2.77 14.11
C LEU A 559 -1.79 1.98 12.86
N TYR A 560 -3.05 2.12 12.49
CA TYR A 560 -3.62 1.55 11.26
C TYR A 560 -4.29 2.62 10.41
N ASN A 561 -4.19 2.52 9.09
CA ASN A 561 -4.88 3.42 8.18
C ASN A 561 -5.44 2.69 6.95
N LEU A 562 -6.41 3.33 6.29
CA LEU A 562 -7.03 2.87 5.04
C LEU A 562 -6.47 3.68 3.88
N GLU A 563 -5.92 3.00 2.88
CA GLU A 563 -5.31 3.64 1.72
C GLU A 563 -5.99 3.22 0.41
N ALA A 564 -6.15 4.18 -0.50
CA ALA A 564 -6.39 3.88 -1.90
C ALA A 564 -5.06 3.45 -2.54
N THR A 565 -4.70 2.20 -2.37
CA THR A 565 -3.38 1.68 -2.71
C THR A 565 -3.03 1.93 -4.18
N PRO A 566 -1.83 2.46 -4.49
CA PRO A 566 -1.35 2.58 -5.87
C PRO A 566 -0.95 1.19 -6.39
N ALA A 567 -1.92 0.43 -6.80
CA ALA A 567 -1.77 -1.00 -7.07
C ALA A 567 -1.40 -1.26 -8.55
N GLU A 568 -0.19 -0.88 -8.98
CA GLU A 568 0.24 -1.01 -10.38
C GLU A 568 0.27 -2.46 -10.87
N SER A 569 1.06 -3.31 -10.23
CA SER A 569 1.16 -4.72 -10.57
C SER A 569 0.04 -5.55 -9.93
N THR A 570 -0.47 -5.11 -8.80
CA THR A 570 -1.48 -5.80 -8.02
C THR A 570 -2.79 -5.92 -8.79
N THR A 571 -3.22 -4.85 -9.50
CA THR A 571 -4.43 -4.85 -10.33
C THR A 571 -4.41 -5.95 -11.38
N TYR A 572 -3.28 -6.11 -12.05
CA TYR A 572 -3.07 -7.14 -13.06
C TYR A 572 -2.92 -8.54 -12.44
N ARG A 573 -2.05 -8.67 -11.42
CA ARG A 573 -1.80 -9.95 -10.75
C ARG A 573 -3.08 -10.59 -10.22
N LEU A 574 -3.89 -9.84 -9.49
CA LEU A 574 -5.11 -10.35 -8.89
C LEU A 574 -6.16 -10.71 -9.95
N ALA A 575 -6.39 -9.83 -10.93
CA ALA A 575 -7.34 -10.08 -12.00
C ALA A 575 -6.95 -11.30 -12.87
N LYS A 576 -5.66 -11.41 -13.22
CA LYS A 576 -5.12 -12.55 -14.00
C LYS A 576 -5.32 -13.88 -13.25
N HIS A 577 -5.04 -13.89 -11.94
CA HIS A 577 -5.21 -15.06 -11.10
C HIS A 577 -6.69 -15.47 -11.00
N ASP A 578 -7.57 -14.48 -10.80
CA ASP A 578 -9.01 -14.70 -10.71
C ASP A 578 -9.60 -15.20 -12.00
N LYS A 579 -9.24 -14.57 -13.11
CA LYS A 579 -9.73 -14.94 -14.44
C LYS A 579 -9.32 -16.37 -14.82
N LYS A 580 -8.11 -16.77 -14.43
CA LYS A 580 -7.64 -18.16 -14.62
C LYS A 580 -8.47 -19.17 -13.82
N LYS A 581 -8.82 -18.82 -12.56
CA LYS A 581 -9.54 -19.73 -11.65
C LYS A 581 -11.05 -19.71 -11.89
N TRP A 582 -11.60 -18.54 -12.20
CA TRP A 582 -13.02 -18.31 -12.47
C TRP A 582 -13.20 -17.51 -13.76
N PRO A 583 -13.28 -18.15 -14.93
CA PRO A 583 -13.40 -17.44 -16.22
C PRO A 583 -14.60 -16.49 -16.31
N ALA A 584 -15.66 -16.73 -15.52
CA ALA A 584 -16.88 -15.92 -15.50
C ALA A 584 -16.76 -14.63 -14.67
N ILE A 585 -15.73 -14.49 -13.80
CA ILE A 585 -15.53 -13.27 -13.01
C ILE A 585 -15.39 -12.05 -13.92
N LYS A 586 -16.03 -10.96 -13.54
CA LYS A 586 -15.95 -9.69 -14.28
C LYS A 586 -14.69 -8.95 -13.88
N THR A 587 -13.97 -8.49 -14.87
CA THR A 587 -12.78 -7.63 -14.76
C THR A 587 -13.06 -6.32 -15.48
N ALA A 588 -12.23 -5.31 -15.31
CA ALA A 588 -12.31 -4.07 -16.07
C ALA A 588 -12.01 -4.32 -17.55
N GLY A 589 -12.43 -3.39 -18.41
CA GLY A 589 -12.27 -3.47 -19.85
C GLY A 589 -13.35 -4.30 -20.55
N LYS A 590 -13.12 -4.56 -21.83
CA LYS A 590 -14.05 -5.30 -22.70
C LYS A 590 -13.78 -6.81 -22.67
N PRO A 591 -14.76 -7.63 -23.06
CA PRO A 591 -14.51 -9.06 -23.23
C PRO A 591 -13.37 -9.33 -24.22
N GLY A 592 -12.35 -10.06 -23.78
CA GLY A 592 -11.15 -10.37 -24.59
C GLY A 592 -9.91 -9.51 -24.27
N ASP A 593 -10.11 -8.42 -23.54
CA ASP A 593 -8.99 -7.61 -23.06
C ASP A 593 -8.10 -8.36 -22.06
N THR A 594 -6.86 -7.91 -21.92
CA THR A 594 -6.00 -8.35 -20.82
C THR A 594 -6.64 -7.98 -19.49
N PRO A 595 -6.87 -8.96 -18.58
CA PRO A 595 -7.63 -8.71 -17.37
C PRO A 595 -6.89 -7.78 -16.40
N TYR A 596 -7.57 -6.78 -15.88
CA TYR A 596 -7.11 -5.95 -14.79
C TYR A 596 -8.30 -5.53 -13.91
N TYR A 597 -8.03 -5.08 -12.70
CA TYR A 597 -9.02 -4.45 -11.82
C TYR A 597 -8.80 -2.95 -11.74
N THR A 598 -9.87 -2.20 -11.56
CA THR A 598 -9.81 -0.76 -11.31
C THR A 598 -9.14 -0.50 -9.96
N ASN A 599 -8.32 0.54 -9.86
CA ASN A 599 -7.69 0.92 -8.59
C ASN A 599 -8.75 1.28 -7.55
N SER A 600 -8.61 0.70 -6.36
CA SER A 600 -9.38 1.04 -5.15
C SER A 600 -10.86 1.31 -5.43
N SER A 601 -11.36 2.54 -5.20
CA SER A 601 -12.72 3.00 -5.52
C SER A 601 -12.76 4.02 -6.66
N HIS A 602 -11.78 3.97 -7.56
CA HIS A 602 -11.78 4.82 -8.76
C HIS A 602 -12.85 4.38 -9.76
N LEU A 603 -13.29 5.32 -10.57
CA LEU A 603 -14.19 5.05 -11.69
C LEU A 603 -13.54 4.22 -12.78
N PRO A 604 -14.31 3.50 -13.61
CA PRO A 604 -13.79 2.92 -14.84
C PRO A 604 -13.10 4.01 -15.68
N VAL A 605 -11.95 3.67 -16.24
CA VAL A 605 -11.12 4.65 -16.99
C VAL A 605 -11.75 5.13 -18.30
N ASP A 606 -12.80 4.47 -18.76
CA ASP A 606 -13.56 4.78 -19.97
C ASP A 606 -14.94 5.41 -19.71
N TYR A 607 -15.22 5.82 -18.44
CA TYR A 607 -16.54 6.28 -18.03
C TYR A 607 -16.96 7.57 -18.71
N THR A 608 -16.17 8.63 -18.64
CA THR A 608 -16.59 9.97 -19.12
C THR A 608 -15.40 10.80 -19.59
N SER A 609 -15.68 11.71 -20.54
CA SER A 609 -14.76 12.77 -20.91
C SER A 609 -15.00 14.08 -20.15
N ASP A 610 -16.04 14.18 -19.33
CA ASP A 610 -16.29 15.34 -18.45
C ASP A 610 -15.61 15.12 -17.08
N ILE A 611 -14.60 15.96 -16.77
CA ILE A 611 -13.86 15.86 -15.53
C ILE A 611 -14.74 16.12 -14.31
N PHE A 612 -15.73 17.01 -14.41
CA PHE A 612 -16.59 17.37 -13.28
C PHE A 612 -17.59 16.27 -12.95
N ASP A 613 -18.10 15.54 -13.96
CA ASP A 613 -18.90 14.33 -13.73
C ASP A 613 -18.11 13.26 -12.94
N ALA A 614 -16.84 13.10 -13.27
CA ALA A 614 -15.98 12.17 -12.53
C ALA A 614 -15.67 12.67 -11.11
N LEU A 615 -15.38 13.95 -10.94
CA LEU A 615 -15.12 14.57 -9.64
C LEU A 615 -16.34 14.53 -8.72
N ASP A 616 -17.56 14.71 -9.23
CA ASP A 616 -18.79 14.66 -8.45
C ASP A 616 -19.00 13.29 -7.78
N ILE A 617 -18.57 12.21 -8.43
CA ILE A 617 -18.62 10.85 -7.85
C ILE A 617 -17.42 10.60 -6.92
N GLN A 618 -16.22 10.99 -7.34
CA GLN A 618 -14.98 10.67 -6.62
C GLN A 618 -14.80 11.47 -5.33
N ASP A 619 -15.36 12.68 -5.26
CA ASP A 619 -15.23 13.56 -4.09
C ASP A 619 -15.71 12.87 -2.80
N ASP A 620 -16.88 12.29 -2.84
CA ASP A 620 -17.47 11.58 -1.70
C ASP A 620 -16.73 10.28 -1.33
N LEU A 621 -16.16 9.60 -2.31
CA LEU A 621 -15.50 8.31 -2.10
C LEU A 621 -14.05 8.51 -1.61
N GLN A 622 -13.31 9.45 -2.18
CA GLN A 622 -11.91 9.64 -1.84
C GLN A 622 -11.71 10.31 -0.49
N THR A 623 -12.67 11.07 0.00
CA THR A 623 -12.65 11.65 1.36
C THR A 623 -12.82 10.60 2.46
N LEU A 624 -13.23 9.38 2.14
CA LEU A 624 -13.39 8.29 3.12
C LEU A 624 -12.09 7.54 3.43
N TYR A 625 -11.04 7.73 2.65
CA TYR A 625 -9.73 7.17 3.00
C TYR A 625 -9.06 7.98 4.10
N THR A 626 -8.37 7.29 5.01
CA THR A 626 -7.61 7.91 6.10
C THR A 626 -6.13 8.11 5.75
N SER A 627 -5.75 7.68 4.55
CA SER A 627 -4.41 7.78 4.00
C SER A 627 -4.50 7.86 2.47
N GLY A 628 -3.38 7.81 1.81
CA GLY A 628 -3.16 8.00 0.38
C GLY A 628 -4.34 7.75 -0.54
N THR A 629 -4.85 8.83 -1.10
CA THR A 629 -5.78 8.78 -2.24
C THR A 629 -5.40 9.89 -3.22
N VAL A 630 -5.72 9.73 -4.49
CA VAL A 630 -5.43 10.75 -5.50
C VAL A 630 -6.43 10.68 -6.65
N PHE A 631 -6.87 11.84 -7.10
CA PHE A 631 -7.60 11.97 -8.34
C PHE A 631 -6.64 12.30 -9.49
N HIS A 632 -6.59 11.46 -10.51
CA HIS A 632 -5.81 11.67 -11.71
C HIS A 632 -6.68 12.23 -12.83
N ALA A 633 -6.49 13.50 -13.18
CA ALA A 633 -7.11 14.08 -14.35
C ALA A 633 -6.30 13.71 -15.61
N PHE A 634 -6.62 12.59 -16.25
CA PHE A 634 -5.95 12.14 -17.45
C PHE A 634 -6.36 13.00 -18.65
N LEU A 635 -5.41 13.79 -19.18
CA LEU A 635 -5.59 14.65 -20.34
C LEU A 635 -4.91 14.03 -21.56
N GLY A 636 -5.54 14.17 -22.74
CA GLY A 636 -5.01 13.61 -23.97
C GLY A 636 -3.72 14.30 -24.44
N GLU A 637 -3.61 15.59 -24.13
CA GLU A 637 -2.45 16.42 -24.46
C GLU A 637 -2.26 17.53 -23.41
N LYS A 638 -1.26 18.38 -23.60
CA LYS A 638 -1.06 19.53 -22.72
C LYS A 638 -2.23 20.50 -22.78
N LEU A 639 -2.47 21.17 -21.65
CA LEU A 639 -3.44 22.29 -21.62
C LEU A 639 -2.99 23.45 -22.51
N PRO A 640 -3.93 24.27 -23.00
CA PRO A 640 -3.61 25.36 -23.91
C PRO A 640 -2.55 26.31 -23.39
N ASP A 641 -2.68 26.71 -22.13
CA ASP A 641 -1.75 27.61 -21.45
C ASP A 641 -1.73 27.38 -19.93
N TRP A 642 -0.90 28.12 -19.23
CA TRP A 642 -0.78 28.07 -17.78
C TRP A 642 -2.06 28.55 -17.07
N LYS A 643 -2.84 29.49 -17.66
CA LYS A 643 -4.09 30.00 -17.09
C LYS A 643 -5.16 28.93 -17.03
N ALA A 644 -5.27 28.12 -18.09
CA ALA A 644 -6.17 26.97 -18.11
C ALA A 644 -5.83 25.97 -17.00
N ALA A 645 -4.55 25.69 -16.79
CA ALA A 645 -4.09 24.83 -15.68
C ALA A 645 -4.40 25.45 -14.30
N ALA A 646 -4.09 26.74 -14.11
CA ALA A 646 -4.37 27.45 -12.86
C ALA A 646 -5.86 27.48 -12.54
N ASN A 647 -6.69 27.79 -13.53
CA ASN A 647 -8.15 27.83 -13.37
C ASN A 647 -8.72 26.45 -13.01
N LEU A 648 -8.24 25.36 -13.64
CA LEU A 648 -8.71 24.03 -13.33
C LEU A 648 -8.32 23.62 -11.92
N VAL A 649 -7.05 23.81 -11.54
CA VAL A 649 -6.55 23.52 -10.18
C VAL A 649 -7.34 24.31 -9.13
N LYS A 650 -7.56 25.61 -9.38
CA LYS A 650 -8.37 26.46 -8.51
C LYS A 650 -9.81 25.98 -8.41
N THR A 651 -10.45 25.70 -9.54
CA THR A 651 -11.85 25.23 -9.59
C THR A 651 -12.02 23.93 -8.78
N ILE A 652 -11.06 22.98 -8.88
CA ILE A 652 -11.09 21.77 -8.09
C ILE A 652 -10.93 22.09 -6.60
N ALA A 653 -9.95 22.92 -6.24
CA ALA A 653 -9.71 23.28 -4.85
C ALA A 653 -10.92 23.98 -4.19
N ASP A 654 -11.56 24.90 -4.89
CA ASP A 654 -12.66 25.71 -4.37
C ASP A 654 -13.99 24.92 -4.26
N ASN A 655 -14.22 23.91 -5.11
CA ASN A 655 -15.53 23.26 -5.22
C ASN A 655 -15.56 21.82 -4.68
N TYR A 656 -14.41 21.17 -4.44
CA TYR A 656 -14.32 19.78 -4.03
C TYR A 656 -13.51 19.61 -2.73
N LYS A 657 -13.91 18.64 -1.92
CA LYS A 657 -13.20 18.24 -0.68
C LYS A 657 -12.07 17.26 -0.94
N LEU A 658 -11.92 16.89 -2.18
CA LEU A 658 -10.91 15.95 -2.65
C LEU A 658 -9.52 16.35 -2.11
N PRO A 659 -8.86 15.48 -1.31
CA PRO A 659 -7.67 15.90 -0.56
C PRO A 659 -6.42 16.04 -1.42
N TYR A 660 -6.35 15.31 -2.56
CA TYR A 660 -5.13 15.21 -3.34
C TYR A 660 -5.42 14.90 -4.80
N TYR A 661 -4.88 15.68 -5.71
CA TYR A 661 -5.14 15.53 -7.14
C TYR A 661 -3.98 15.99 -8.00
N THR A 662 -3.99 15.60 -9.27
CA THR A 662 -2.98 16.00 -10.25
C THR A 662 -3.57 16.04 -11.66
N LEU A 663 -3.09 16.98 -12.47
CA LEU A 663 -3.37 17.01 -13.90
C LEU A 663 -2.34 16.14 -14.62
N SER A 664 -2.79 15.27 -15.50
CA SER A 664 -1.93 14.22 -16.10
C SER A 664 -2.01 14.25 -17.63
N PRO A 665 -1.36 15.22 -18.30
CA PRO A 665 -1.27 15.24 -19.76
C PRO A 665 -0.43 14.06 -20.26
N THR A 666 -0.74 13.58 -21.47
CA THR A 666 0.11 12.65 -22.20
C THR A 666 1.07 13.44 -23.09
N TYR A 667 2.32 13.00 -23.17
CA TYR A 667 3.31 13.60 -24.05
C TYR A 667 4.27 12.54 -24.64
N SER A 668 5.03 12.91 -25.64
CA SER A 668 6.00 12.04 -26.29
C SER A 668 7.37 12.70 -26.36
N ILE A 669 8.42 11.90 -26.32
CA ILE A 669 9.80 12.37 -26.43
C ILE A 669 10.46 11.76 -27.69
N CYS A 670 10.88 12.61 -28.61
CA CYS A 670 11.71 12.23 -29.71
C CYS A 670 13.20 12.42 -29.37
N LYS A 671 14.05 11.46 -29.67
CA LYS A 671 15.49 11.56 -29.37
C LYS A 671 16.16 12.74 -30.07
N ASN A 672 15.63 13.17 -31.24
CA ASN A 672 16.22 14.23 -32.05
C ASN A 672 15.55 15.59 -31.82
N HIS A 673 14.28 15.64 -31.42
CA HIS A 673 13.48 16.86 -31.37
C HIS A 673 12.87 17.14 -29.97
N GLY A 674 13.18 16.30 -28.97
CA GLY A 674 12.72 16.48 -27.58
C GLY A 674 11.21 16.29 -27.44
N TYR A 675 10.58 17.17 -26.67
CA TYR A 675 9.17 17.12 -26.26
C TYR A 675 8.19 17.32 -27.42
N LEU A 676 7.17 16.49 -27.47
CA LEU A 676 6.02 16.55 -28.39
C LEU A 676 4.74 16.43 -27.56
N ALA A 677 3.77 17.33 -27.77
CA ALA A 677 2.48 17.29 -27.09
C ALA A 677 1.64 16.09 -27.55
N GLY A 678 0.97 15.43 -26.60
CA GLY A 678 0.08 14.30 -26.87
C GLY A 678 0.81 12.99 -27.22
N GLU A 679 0.01 11.97 -27.53
CA GLU A 679 0.52 10.68 -27.97
C GLU A 679 0.98 10.72 -29.45
N LYS A 680 2.27 10.68 -29.66
CA LYS A 680 2.90 10.64 -30.99
C LYS A 680 3.87 9.46 -31.04
N LYS A 681 3.46 8.31 -31.53
CA LYS A 681 4.33 7.11 -31.65
C LYS A 681 5.49 7.32 -32.63
N ILE A 682 5.27 8.15 -33.61
CA ILE A 682 6.27 8.53 -34.63
C ILE A 682 6.42 10.04 -34.58
N CYS A 683 7.66 10.52 -34.61
CA CYS A 683 7.96 11.95 -34.65
C CYS A 683 7.47 12.57 -35.98
N PRO A 684 6.62 13.58 -35.93
CA PRO A 684 6.11 14.21 -37.14
C PRO A 684 7.19 15.00 -37.92
N ILE A 685 8.34 15.27 -37.30
CA ILE A 685 9.43 16.05 -37.91
C ILE A 685 10.45 15.14 -38.60
N CYS A 686 10.88 14.05 -37.95
CA CYS A 686 11.95 13.20 -38.50
C CYS A 686 11.56 11.76 -38.80
N GLY A 687 10.31 11.35 -38.52
CA GLY A 687 9.84 9.97 -38.75
C GLY A 687 10.40 8.93 -37.80
N ALA A 688 11.19 9.30 -36.79
CA ALA A 688 11.73 8.35 -35.82
C ALA A 688 10.66 7.93 -34.79
N GLU A 689 10.80 6.75 -34.21
CA GLU A 689 9.99 6.32 -33.09
C GLU A 689 10.23 7.23 -31.86
N THR A 690 9.17 7.49 -31.15
CA THR A 690 9.18 8.29 -29.92
C THR A 690 8.88 7.44 -28.70
N GLU A 691 9.18 7.97 -27.52
CA GLU A 691 8.74 7.41 -26.26
C GLU A 691 7.50 8.17 -25.77
N VAL A 692 6.36 7.47 -25.71
CA VAL A 692 5.11 8.02 -25.19
C VAL A 692 5.12 7.92 -23.65
N TYR A 693 4.94 9.05 -22.97
CA TYR A 693 4.89 9.14 -21.53
C TYR A 693 3.47 9.43 -21.06
N SER A 694 3.00 8.65 -20.11
CA SER A 694 1.76 8.90 -19.37
C SER A 694 1.95 8.51 -17.92
N ARG A 695 1.08 9.01 -17.04
CA ARG A 695 1.11 8.66 -15.62
C ARG A 695 0.51 7.27 -15.43
N ILE A 696 1.30 6.35 -14.88
CA ILE A 696 0.81 4.99 -14.63
C ILE A 696 -0.15 4.97 -13.43
N THR A 697 0.30 5.34 -12.26
CA THR A 697 -0.49 5.59 -11.05
C THR A 697 0.12 6.66 -10.17
N GLY A 698 1.41 6.73 -10.02
CA GLY A 698 2.09 7.67 -9.12
C GLY A 698 3.06 8.59 -9.82
N TYR A 699 3.57 8.17 -10.94
CA TYR A 699 4.63 8.86 -11.65
C TYR A 699 4.55 8.57 -13.15
N TYR A 700 5.22 9.39 -13.94
CA TYR A 700 5.30 9.23 -15.40
C TYR A 700 6.27 8.14 -15.79
N ARG A 701 5.88 7.34 -16.79
CA ARG A 701 6.72 6.30 -17.39
C ARG A 701 6.45 6.17 -18.88
N PRO A 702 7.43 5.72 -19.66
CA PRO A 702 7.16 5.28 -21.03
C PRO A 702 6.11 4.15 -21.02
N VAL A 703 5.02 4.34 -21.75
CA VAL A 703 3.90 3.37 -21.81
C VAL A 703 4.36 1.99 -22.25
N LYS A 704 5.39 1.92 -23.13
CA LYS A 704 6.01 0.66 -23.58
C LYS A 704 6.62 -0.20 -22.46
N ASN A 705 6.86 0.42 -21.29
CA ASN A 705 7.48 -0.25 -20.13
C ASN A 705 6.44 -0.66 -19.07
N TRP A 706 5.14 -0.52 -19.35
CA TRP A 706 4.09 -0.91 -18.43
C TRP A 706 3.81 -2.41 -18.49
N ASN A 707 3.29 -2.98 -17.40
CA ASN A 707 2.79 -4.36 -17.42
C ASN A 707 1.54 -4.47 -18.31
N ASP A 708 1.23 -5.69 -18.76
CA ASP A 708 0.17 -5.92 -19.74
C ASP A 708 -1.20 -5.37 -19.28
N GLY A 709 -1.54 -5.52 -18.01
CA GLY A 709 -2.81 -5.02 -17.45
C GLY A 709 -2.88 -3.49 -17.45
N LYS A 710 -1.79 -2.81 -17.08
CA LYS A 710 -1.73 -1.34 -17.12
C LYS A 710 -1.63 -0.80 -18.53
N ALA A 711 -0.96 -1.51 -19.44
CA ALA A 711 -0.96 -1.19 -20.85
C ALA A 711 -2.39 -1.28 -21.44
N GLN A 712 -3.15 -2.31 -21.05
CA GLN A 712 -4.55 -2.44 -21.43
C GLN A 712 -5.42 -1.32 -20.84
N GLU A 713 -5.23 -0.99 -19.57
CA GLU A 713 -5.91 0.15 -18.92
C GLU A 713 -5.65 1.45 -19.69
N TYR A 714 -4.40 1.68 -20.12
CA TYR A 714 -4.06 2.87 -20.91
C TYR A 714 -4.81 2.91 -22.26
N VAL A 715 -4.91 1.78 -22.95
CA VAL A 715 -5.67 1.67 -24.22
C VAL A 715 -7.17 1.99 -24.00
N ASN A 716 -7.69 1.60 -22.85
CA ASN A 716 -9.11 1.80 -22.52
C ASN A 716 -9.42 3.20 -21.95
N ARG A 717 -8.41 4.03 -21.62
CA ARG A 717 -8.62 5.35 -21.03
C ARG A 717 -9.35 6.30 -21.96
N THR A 718 -10.43 6.87 -21.46
CA THR A 718 -11.02 8.09 -22.00
C THR A 718 -10.36 9.29 -21.35
N THR A 719 -9.80 10.18 -22.16
CA THR A 719 -9.18 11.40 -21.66
C THR A 719 -10.23 12.49 -21.44
N TYR A 720 -10.03 13.30 -20.40
CA TYR A 720 -10.93 14.41 -20.11
C TYR A 720 -10.75 15.53 -21.14
N ASP A 721 -11.89 16.04 -21.61
CA ASP A 721 -12.01 17.15 -22.56
C ASP A 721 -12.58 18.37 -21.81
N LEU A 722 -11.75 19.38 -21.61
CA LEU A 722 -12.15 20.56 -20.83
C LEU A 722 -13.17 21.42 -21.54
N GLU A 723 -13.24 21.42 -22.88
CA GLU A 723 -14.23 22.18 -23.65
C GLU A 723 -15.64 21.57 -23.48
N ARG A 724 -15.71 20.26 -23.20
CA ARG A 724 -16.95 19.51 -22.98
C ARG A 724 -17.31 19.37 -21.51
N SER A 725 -16.42 19.77 -20.63
CA SER A 725 -16.60 19.63 -19.17
C SER A 725 -17.42 20.80 -18.64
N SER A 726 -18.39 20.52 -17.78
CA SER A 726 -19.31 21.51 -17.23
C SER A 726 -19.49 21.35 -15.73
N LEU A 727 -19.07 22.36 -14.96
CA LEU A 727 -19.27 22.40 -13.50
C LEU A 727 -20.76 22.58 -13.18
N LYS A 728 -21.37 21.54 -12.59
CA LYS A 728 -22.81 21.52 -12.24
C LYS A 728 -23.08 21.96 -10.79
N ARG A 729 -22.06 22.00 -9.95
CA ARG A 729 -22.19 22.46 -8.56
C ARG A 729 -22.37 23.99 -8.57
N PRO A 730 -23.33 24.53 -7.76
CA PRO A 730 -23.39 25.99 -7.56
C PRO A 730 -22.05 26.44 -6.97
N VAL A 731 -21.47 27.49 -7.56
CA VAL A 731 -20.24 28.11 -7.01
C VAL A 731 -20.51 28.41 -5.53
N SER A 732 -19.79 27.75 -4.66
CA SER A 732 -19.87 27.96 -3.21
C SER A 732 -19.37 29.38 -2.95
N THR A 733 -20.30 30.31 -2.86
CA THR A 733 -20.01 31.61 -2.25
C THR A 733 -19.64 31.30 -0.81
N VAL A 734 -18.37 31.47 -0.46
CA VAL A 734 -17.89 31.40 0.91
C VAL A 734 -18.74 32.40 1.72
N VAL A 735 -19.75 31.90 2.39
CA VAL A 735 -20.45 32.66 3.41
C VAL A 735 -19.45 32.81 4.54
N LYS A 736 -18.90 34.01 4.69
CA LYS A 736 -18.20 34.42 5.89
C LYS A 736 -19.22 34.27 7.04
N ILE A 737 -19.14 33.19 7.77
CA ILE A 737 -19.76 33.11 9.08
C ILE A 737 -18.87 33.95 9.98
N SER A 738 -19.30 35.19 10.23
CA SER A 738 -18.79 36.02 11.28
C SER A 738 -19.02 35.26 12.61
N SER A 739 -17.92 35.00 13.29
CA SER A 739 -17.96 34.58 14.70
C SER A 739 -18.46 35.75 15.53
N GLU A 740 -19.69 35.68 15.97
CA GLU A 740 -20.18 36.41 17.13
C GLU A 740 -20.86 35.42 18.06
N ASP A 741 -20.25 35.30 19.18
CA ASP A 741 -20.74 35.02 20.52
C ASP A 741 -21.71 33.86 20.77
N ASP A 742 -21.19 32.82 21.45
CA ASP A 742 -21.80 32.27 22.64
C ASP A 742 -20.74 31.60 23.53
N GLU A 743 -20.09 32.39 24.38
CA GLU A 743 -19.39 31.89 25.58
C GLU A 743 -20.41 31.34 26.57
N VAL A 744 -20.60 30.02 26.57
CA VAL A 744 -21.24 29.36 27.72
C VAL A 744 -20.13 28.93 28.69
N MET A 745 -19.98 29.77 29.73
CA MET A 745 -19.19 29.40 30.91
C MET A 745 -19.86 28.19 31.59
N VAL A 746 -19.17 27.05 31.56
CA VAL A 746 -19.58 25.87 32.33
C VAL A 746 -18.98 25.94 33.72
N ASN A 747 -19.81 26.30 34.66
CA ASN A 747 -19.53 26.13 36.10
C ASN A 747 -19.45 24.64 36.43
N ALA A 748 -18.31 24.22 36.96
CA ALA A 748 -18.10 22.88 37.51
C ALA A 748 -18.80 22.79 38.87
N ASP A 749 -20.01 22.21 38.89
CA ASP A 749 -20.50 21.39 40.00
C ASP A 749 -21.93 20.90 39.69
N LEU A 750 -22.16 19.60 39.94
CA LEU A 750 -23.42 18.86 39.82
C LEU A 750 -23.66 18.09 38.57
N ALA A 751 -23.02 16.90 38.44
CA ALA A 751 -23.44 15.93 37.43
C ALA A 751 -23.97 14.65 38.09
N LYS A 752 -25.29 14.57 38.22
CA LYS A 752 -25.98 13.26 38.30
C LYS A 752 -26.54 12.94 36.93
N ASN A 753 -26.02 11.83 36.32
CA ASN A 753 -26.46 11.23 35.05
C ASN A 753 -26.35 12.16 33.83
N MET A 754 -25.16 12.34 33.33
CA MET A 754 -24.89 13.12 32.10
C MET A 754 -24.12 12.27 31.07
N SER A 755 -24.41 12.52 29.79
CA SER A 755 -23.70 11.91 28.69
C SER A 755 -22.92 12.97 27.92
N TYR A 756 -21.65 12.69 27.61
CA TYR A 756 -20.78 13.53 26.79
C TYR A 756 -20.40 12.82 25.50
N LEU A 757 -20.69 13.43 24.35
CA LEU A 757 -20.19 12.92 23.08
C LEU A 757 -18.95 13.71 22.68
N PHE A 758 -17.81 13.08 22.79
CA PHE A 758 -16.53 13.63 22.33
C PHE A 758 -16.42 13.45 20.81
N THR A 759 -16.24 14.56 20.13
CA THR A 759 -16.10 14.61 18.66
C THR A 759 -14.91 15.46 18.30
N THR A 760 -14.45 15.32 17.04
CA THR A 760 -13.50 16.26 16.44
C THR A 760 -14.12 16.88 15.19
N LYS A 761 -13.71 18.08 14.84
CA LYS A 761 -14.27 18.85 13.69
C LYS A 761 -14.21 18.06 12.38
N THR A 762 -13.26 17.17 12.25
CA THR A 762 -12.91 16.46 11.02
C THR A 762 -13.30 14.97 10.99
N CYS A 763 -13.97 14.49 12.01
CA CYS A 763 -14.33 13.08 12.17
C CYS A 763 -15.65 12.75 11.44
N PRO A 764 -15.63 12.05 10.30
CA PRO A 764 -16.85 11.65 9.60
C PRO A 764 -17.74 10.73 10.42
N ASN A 765 -17.13 9.87 11.24
CA ASN A 765 -17.85 8.98 12.15
C ASN A 765 -18.56 9.75 13.28
N CYS A 766 -18.12 10.95 13.60
CA CYS A 766 -18.77 11.81 14.58
C CYS A 766 -20.13 12.32 14.08
N LYS A 767 -20.25 12.55 12.76
CA LYS A 767 -21.54 12.89 12.16
C LYS A 767 -22.53 11.72 12.28
N LEU A 768 -22.07 10.52 11.99
CA LEU A 768 -22.90 9.32 12.10
C LEU A 768 -23.25 9.00 13.58
N ALA A 769 -22.34 9.25 14.51
CA ALA A 769 -22.63 9.13 15.94
C ALA A 769 -23.70 10.12 16.39
N LYS A 770 -23.68 11.36 15.91
CA LYS A 770 -24.71 12.36 16.16
C LYS A 770 -26.08 11.93 15.60
N GLU A 771 -26.10 11.34 14.42
CA GLU A 771 -27.34 10.79 13.80
C GLU A 771 -27.91 9.62 14.63
N ILE A 772 -27.08 8.71 15.12
CA ILE A 772 -27.49 7.57 15.95
C ILE A 772 -28.03 8.02 17.31
N LEU A 773 -27.44 9.07 17.87
CA LEU A 773 -27.85 9.66 19.16
C LEU A 773 -28.98 10.66 19.04
N GLN A 774 -29.56 10.84 17.85
CA GLN A 774 -30.69 11.74 17.66
C GLN A 774 -31.89 11.34 18.54
N GLY A 775 -32.33 12.25 19.39
CA GLY A 775 -33.38 11.98 20.40
C GLY A 775 -32.85 11.47 21.73
N THR A 776 -31.53 11.44 21.96
CA THR A 776 -30.94 11.22 23.29
C THR A 776 -30.27 12.50 23.77
N ASP A 777 -30.32 12.75 25.10
CA ASP A 777 -29.67 13.93 25.69
C ASP A 777 -28.18 13.67 25.90
N TYR A 778 -27.35 14.49 25.25
CA TYR A 778 -25.90 14.50 25.46
C TYR A 778 -25.33 15.91 25.27
N ILE A 779 -24.21 16.16 25.92
CA ILE A 779 -23.41 17.37 25.70
C ILE A 779 -22.35 17.06 24.68
N LEU A 780 -22.31 17.83 23.59
CA LEU A 780 -21.31 17.73 22.57
C LEU A 780 -20.00 18.38 23.04
N ILE A 781 -18.92 17.64 23.05
CA ILE A 781 -17.58 18.10 23.43
C ILE A 781 -16.69 18.03 22.21
N ASP A 782 -16.10 19.15 21.83
CA ASP A 782 -14.99 19.14 20.90
C ASP A 782 -13.73 18.67 21.63
N ALA A 783 -13.24 17.48 21.26
CA ALA A 783 -12.10 16.86 21.92
C ALA A 783 -10.79 17.62 21.68
N GLU A 784 -10.73 18.42 20.63
CA GLU A 784 -9.56 19.24 20.29
C GLU A 784 -9.47 20.51 21.14
N GLU A 785 -10.61 21.04 21.56
CA GLU A 785 -10.71 22.27 22.34
C GLU A 785 -10.83 22.02 23.87
N ASN A 786 -11.06 20.76 24.28
CA ASN A 786 -11.33 20.41 25.69
C ASN A 786 -10.38 19.34 26.24
N ALA A 787 -9.07 19.62 26.21
CA ALA A 787 -8.04 18.68 26.64
C ALA A 787 -8.21 18.17 28.06
N GLU A 788 -8.69 19.01 29.01
CA GLU A 788 -8.94 18.63 30.41
C GLU A 788 -10.00 17.55 30.53
N LEU A 789 -11.08 17.64 29.75
CA LEU A 789 -12.16 16.64 29.76
C LEU A 789 -11.74 15.36 29.05
N VAL A 790 -10.94 15.49 28.03
CA VAL A 790 -10.34 14.34 27.29
C VAL A 790 -9.45 13.53 28.23
N GLU A 791 -8.60 14.19 29.01
CA GLU A 791 -7.72 13.56 29.99
C GLU A 791 -8.52 12.98 31.15
N LYS A 792 -9.45 13.76 31.71
CA LYS A 792 -10.31 13.37 32.85
C LYS A 792 -11.06 12.07 32.59
N TYR A 793 -11.58 11.90 31.36
CA TYR A 793 -12.34 10.69 30.99
C TYR A 793 -11.52 9.69 30.19
N GLY A 794 -10.23 9.94 29.97
CA GLY A 794 -9.32 9.08 29.22
C GLY A 794 -9.85 8.78 27.81
N VAL A 795 -10.34 9.81 27.11
CA VAL A 795 -10.85 9.68 25.75
C VAL A 795 -9.67 9.59 24.77
N MET A 796 -9.53 8.46 24.10
CA MET A 796 -8.40 8.18 23.23
C MET A 796 -8.72 8.39 21.75
N GLN A 797 -10.00 8.47 21.36
CA GLN A 797 -10.44 8.68 19.98
C GLN A 797 -11.85 9.26 19.89
N ALA A 798 -12.20 9.81 18.74
CA ALA A 798 -13.55 10.31 18.42
C ALA A 798 -14.20 9.47 17.29
N PRO A 799 -15.52 9.22 17.34
CA PRO A 799 -16.45 9.59 18.43
C PRO A 799 -16.32 8.68 19.65
N THR A 800 -16.37 9.26 20.84
CA THR A 800 -16.53 8.52 22.09
C THR A 800 -17.69 9.10 22.88
N LEU A 801 -18.66 8.27 23.24
CA LEU A 801 -19.73 8.64 24.15
C LEU A 801 -19.32 8.23 25.57
N VAL A 802 -19.24 9.18 26.47
CA VAL A 802 -19.02 8.95 27.93
C VAL A 802 -20.34 9.14 28.63
N VAL A 803 -20.82 8.09 29.26
CA VAL A 803 -22.10 8.11 30.02
C VAL A 803 -21.77 8.00 31.48
N ILE A 804 -22.19 8.99 32.24
CA ILE A 804 -22.00 9.02 33.68
C ILE A 804 -23.31 8.57 34.35
N GLU A 805 -23.25 7.44 35.04
CA GLU A 805 -24.39 6.89 35.80
C GLU A 805 -23.93 6.52 37.20
N ASN A 806 -24.64 7.04 38.21
CA ASN A 806 -24.33 6.78 39.62
C ASN A 806 -22.86 7.06 40.00
N GLY A 807 -22.24 8.07 39.35
CA GLY A 807 -20.86 8.46 39.62
C GLY A 807 -19.80 7.61 38.91
N ALA A 808 -20.20 6.60 38.15
CA ALA A 808 -19.28 5.82 37.28
C ALA A 808 -19.38 6.28 35.83
N ALA A 809 -18.23 6.47 35.18
CA ALA A 809 -18.14 6.86 33.76
C ALA A 809 -17.92 5.64 32.90
N ASN A 810 -18.89 5.30 32.07
CA ASN A 810 -18.78 4.24 31.05
C ASN A 810 -18.47 4.83 29.67
N LYS A 811 -17.50 4.28 28.97
CA LYS A 811 -17.08 4.76 27.65
C LYS A 811 -17.55 3.83 26.54
N TYR A 812 -18.19 4.40 25.54
CA TYR A 812 -18.58 3.71 24.29
C TYR A 812 -17.81 4.34 23.14
N VAL A 813 -16.72 3.69 22.79
CA VAL A 813 -15.78 4.16 21.80
C VAL A 813 -16.23 3.68 20.42
N ASN A 814 -16.17 4.53 19.40
CA ASN A 814 -16.63 4.35 18.02
C ASN A 814 -18.16 4.24 17.80
N VAL A 815 -18.56 4.38 16.55
CA VAL A 815 -19.98 4.37 16.11
C VAL A 815 -20.67 3.05 16.45
N SER A 816 -19.98 1.92 16.31
CA SER A 816 -20.56 0.59 16.53
C SER A 816 -20.95 0.38 17.99
N ASN A 817 -20.08 0.80 18.93
CA ASN A 817 -20.35 0.68 20.36
C ASN A 817 -21.38 1.70 20.84
N ILE A 818 -21.38 2.91 20.28
CA ILE A 818 -22.43 3.91 20.51
C ILE A 818 -23.79 3.38 20.03
N LYS A 819 -23.83 2.75 18.87
CA LYS A 819 -25.04 2.12 18.32
C LYS A 819 -25.56 0.99 19.22
N LYS A 820 -24.68 0.09 19.66
CA LYS A 820 -25.03 -0.99 20.61
C LYS A 820 -25.58 -0.45 21.92
N TYR A 821 -25.00 0.64 22.45
CA TYR A 821 -25.49 1.31 23.64
C TYR A 821 -26.91 1.84 23.44
N VAL A 822 -27.19 2.53 22.33
CA VAL A 822 -28.53 3.06 22.02
C VAL A 822 -29.55 1.92 21.82
N GLU A 823 -29.17 0.85 21.14
CA GLU A 823 -30.01 -0.32 20.94
C GLU A 823 -30.33 -1.05 22.25
N SER A 824 -29.35 -1.19 23.15
CA SER A 824 -29.57 -1.79 24.47
C SER A 824 -30.54 -1.00 25.34
N ARG A 825 -30.59 0.33 25.16
CA ARG A 825 -31.57 1.19 25.89
C ARG A 825 -32.96 1.19 25.28
N LYS A 826 -33.08 1.04 23.97
CA LYS A 826 -34.39 0.91 23.31
C LYS A 826 -35.09 -0.42 23.67
N GLY A 827 -34.33 -1.46 24.05
CA GLY A 827 -34.87 -2.72 24.56
C GLY A 827 -35.35 -2.73 26.02
N VAL A 828 -35.14 -1.63 26.78
CA VAL A 828 -35.54 -1.50 28.19
C VAL A 828 -36.83 -0.65 28.35
N LEU A 829 -37.32 -0.07 27.24
CA LEU A 829 -38.52 0.78 27.22
C LEU A 829 -39.72 0.10 26.53
N VAL A 830 -39.73 -1.26 26.44
CA VAL A 830 -40.92 -2.04 26.02
C VAL A 830 -41.39 -2.91 27.16
#